data_ee6dc0f43e09cc6629ec077b0ce23d4f
#
_entry.id   ee6dc0f43e09cc6629ec077b0ce23d4f
#
_cell.length_a   1.000
_cell.length_b   1.000
_cell.length_c   1.000
_cell.angle_alpha   90.00
_cell.angle_beta   90.00
_cell.angle_gamma   90.00
#
_symmetry.space_group_name_H-M   'P 1'
#
loop_
_entity.id
_entity.type
_entity.pdbx_description
1 polymer ?
#
loop_
_entity_poly.entity_id
_entity_poly.type
_entity_poly.pdbx_seq_one_letter_code
_entity_poly.pdbx_strand_id
1 'polypeptide(L)'
;MIRQFELVEKIRDYDPTVNEVGINKAYVFAMQKHGSQMRASGDPYFSHPLEVAWLLADMRLDSSSIITALLHDTVEDTDASLSDIKRLFGDDIARLVDGVTKLNKIEIQSDHTKQAENFRKLVLAMSEDIRVLLVKLADRLHNMRTLGFVKSEVSRRRSAAETMDIYAPLAERIGMQPWRDELVDLAFAELNPDARNSIITRLDLLRSNGRDLSDRVVKALEQTLSNNDLDAEVHGREKSAHSIWVKMQRKAAPFEALTDIMAFRVIVDTIEECYRALGAIHGGYQVLPGRFKDYISTPKPNGYRSLHTGVIGPERMRIEIQIRTKEMHEIAEYGLAAHWRYKQGDGVHDGKQFAWIRSLLDILEEAGGAEEFLEHTKLEMFQDQVFCFTPKGDLIGLPNGATIVDFAYAVHSEVGDHCVGGRVNGRIAPVRTKLSNGDEVEVLTARNKTPSPEWGQFVATGRAKARIRRLIRLEQRDQYISLGREVARAAASEAGVVFSEKVLRPALVKFSLDKHEDLYAALGEGLYTEAELIKILSPQKSASKPDSEIDFAPRRRQASHQHAQSKPLPLKGLIPGMAVHYARCCHPLPGDQIVGIVTTGKGVTVHVSDCATLEAFSHTPERWLDVDWEEQSVERLVGRVRITLQNTPGSLGAVSNAIGRQGGNISNLRFSSRAEDFFELIVDIEVDNLSHLVNIIAALRAESVITTIERSEEHTSELQSPCNLVCRLLLEK
;
A
#
# COMPACT_ATOMS: atom_id res chain seq x y z
N MET A 1 -1.38 37.93 -20.23
CA MET A 1 -2.01 36.77 -20.89
C MET A 1 -1.10 36.33 -22.01
N ILE A 2 -0.73 35.09 -22.06
CA ILE A 2 0.11 34.48 -23.12
C ILE A 2 -0.61 34.63 -24.46
N ARG A 3 0.12 35.05 -25.50
CA ARG A 3 -0.44 35.20 -26.84
C ARG A 3 -0.27 33.90 -27.63
N GLN A 4 -1.17 33.68 -28.59
CA GLN A 4 -1.18 32.48 -29.43
C GLN A 4 0.18 32.21 -30.10
N PHE A 5 0.79 33.26 -30.68
CA PHE A 5 2.08 33.11 -31.35
C PHE A 5 3.22 32.78 -30.39
N GLU A 6 3.21 33.30 -29.17
CA GLU A 6 4.24 33.04 -28.15
C GLU A 6 4.24 31.55 -27.76
N LEU A 7 3.05 30.93 -27.66
CA LEU A 7 2.92 29.48 -27.43
C LEU A 7 3.49 28.66 -28.59
N VAL A 8 3.15 29.04 -29.83
CA VAL A 8 3.62 28.32 -31.03
C VAL A 8 5.13 28.47 -31.20
N GLU A 9 5.70 29.70 -31.02
CA GLU A 9 7.17 29.92 -31.06
C GLU A 9 7.87 29.05 -30.01
N LYS A 10 7.42 29.08 -28.77
CA LYS A 10 7.98 28.24 -27.71
C LYS A 10 8.00 26.75 -28.05
N ILE A 11 6.96 26.24 -28.70
CA ILE A 11 6.92 24.81 -29.09
C ILE A 11 7.88 24.58 -30.27
N ARG A 12 7.95 25.49 -31.23
CA ARG A 12 8.85 25.41 -32.38
C ARG A 12 10.33 25.35 -31.97
N ASP A 13 10.71 26.00 -30.87
CA ASP A 13 12.08 25.99 -30.37
C ASP A 13 12.58 24.58 -30.01
N TYR A 14 11.69 23.69 -29.61
CA TYR A 14 12.06 22.32 -29.28
C TYR A 14 11.48 21.24 -30.22
N ASP A 15 10.41 21.55 -30.99
CA ASP A 15 9.78 20.65 -31.97
C ASP A 15 9.59 21.37 -33.30
N PRO A 16 10.55 21.21 -34.24
CA PRO A 16 10.42 21.78 -35.58
C PRO A 16 9.25 21.23 -36.38
N THR A 17 8.69 20.11 -35.99
CA THR A 17 7.56 19.41 -36.65
C THR A 17 6.20 19.78 -36.07
N VAL A 18 6.13 20.84 -35.27
CA VAL A 18 4.93 21.28 -34.55
C VAL A 18 3.69 21.42 -35.45
N ASN A 19 2.57 20.89 -34.99
CA ASN A 19 1.28 21.05 -35.66
C ASN A 19 0.68 22.44 -35.34
N GLU A 20 1.22 23.48 -35.93
CA GLU A 20 0.78 24.87 -35.71
C GLU A 20 -0.71 25.07 -36.07
N VAL A 21 -1.18 24.43 -37.15
CA VAL A 21 -2.57 24.55 -37.60
C VAL A 21 -3.51 23.97 -36.55
N GLY A 22 -3.17 22.82 -35.98
CA GLY A 22 -3.94 22.17 -34.92
C GLY A 22 -3.97 23.00 -33.64
N ILE A 23 -2.82 23.53 -33.19
CA ILE A 23 -2.72 24.36 -31.99
C ILE A 23 -3.51 25.64 -32.15
N ASN A 24 -3.35 26.36 -33.31
CA ASN A 24 -4.08 27.58 -33.59
C ASN A 24 -5.59 27.34 -33.63
N LYS A 25 -6.03 26.27 -34.25
CA LYS A 25 -7.44 25.84 -34.28
C LYS A 25 -8.00 25.56 -32.88
N ALA A 26 -7.24 24.86 -32.04
CA ALA A 26 -7.63 24.54 -30.65
C ALA A 26 -7.71 25.82 -29.79
N TYR A 27 -6.73 26.72 -29.94
CA TYR A 27 -6.72 28.03 -29.27
C TYR A 27 -7.99 28.83 -29.56
N VAL A 28 -8.32 29.00 -30.86
CA VAL A 28 -9.50 29.74 -31.27
C VAL A 28 -10.79 29.05 -30.82
N PHE A 29 -10.88 27.75 -30.97
CA PHE A 29 -12.05 26.96 -30.55
C PHE A 29 -12.30 27.10 -29.05
N ALA A 30 -11.30 26.89 -28.21
CA ALA A 30 -11.42 26.99 -26.75
C ALA A 30 -11.76 28.42 -26.30
N MET A 31 -11.11 29.43 -26.90
CA MET A 31 -11.41 30.84 -26.63
C MET A 31 -12.86 31.19 -26.95
N GLN A 32 -13.39 30.72 -28.10
CA GLN A 32 -14.79 30.97 -28.50
C GLN A 32 -15.78 30.22 -27.59
N LYS A 33 -15.47 28.99 -27.20
CA LYS A 33 -16.36 28.17 -26.37
C LYS A 33 -16.45 28.68 -24.94
N HIS A 34 -15.36 29.08 -24.32
CA HIS A 34 -15.38 29.69 -23.00
C HIS A 34 -15.95 31.14 -23.00
N GLY A 35 -15.86 31.85 -24.11
CA GLY A 35 -16.53 33.14 -24.32
C GLY A 35 -16.28 34.15 -23.18
N SER A 36 -17.35 34.55 -22.49
CA SER A 36 -17.30 35.51 -21.38
C SER A 36 -17.19 34.90 -19.98
N GLN A 37 -16.92 33.60 -19.88
CA GLN A 37 -16.74 32.95 -18.59
C GLN A 37 -15.54 33.56 -17.83
N MET A 38 -15.71 33.74 -16.51
CA MET A 38 -14.69 34.32 -15.64
C MET A 38 -14.31 33.37 -14.52
N ARG A 39 -13.05 33.34 -14.12
CA ARG A 39 -12.55 32.61 -12.95
C ARG A 39 -12.79 33.36 -11.63
N ALA A 40 -12.58 32.65 -10.50
CA ALA A 40 -12.63 33.26 -9.18
C ALA A 40 -11.62 34.39 -8.96
N SER A 41 -10.51 34.38 -9.72
CA SER A 41 -9.49 35.45 -9.75
C SER A 41 -9.97 36.72 -10.44
N GLY A 42 -11.05 36.67 -11.24
CA GLY A 42 -11.51 37.75 -12.10
C GLY A 42 -10.88 37.73 -13.49
N ASP A 43 -10.06 36.75 -13.84
CA ASP A 43 -9.50 36.59 -15.17
C ASP A 43 -10.48 35.85 -16.10
N PRO A 44 -10.40 36.06 -17.46
CA PRO A 44 -11.13 35.24 -18.40
C PRO A 44 -10.82 33.76 -18.22
N TYR A 45 -11.85 32.88 -18.26
CA TYR A 45 -11.68 31.46 -18.02
C TYR A 45 -10.63 30.81 -18.94
N PHE A 46 -10.61 31.24 -20.21
CA PHE A 46 -9.65 30.75 -21.21
C PHE A 46 -8.18 30.95 -20.82
N SER A 47 -7.85 31.84 -19.89
CA SER A 47 -6.47 31.98 -19.40
C SER A 47 -5.96 30.67 -18.76
N HIS A 48 -6.84 29.87 -18.17
CA HIS A 48 -6.48 28.62 -17.55
C HIS A 48 -5.99 27.54 -18.53
N PRO A 49 -6.78 27.10 -19.54
CA PRO A 49 -6.28 26.13 -20.51
C PRO A 49 -5.01 26.60 -21.23
N LEU A 50 -4.86 27.90 -21.41
CA LEU A 50 -3.67 28.46 -22.02
C LEU A 50 -2.42 28.33 -21.12
N GLU A 51 -2.55 28.62 -19.83
CA GLU A 51 -1.47 28.42 -18.85
C GLU A 51 -1.13 26.92 -18.69
N VAL A 52 -2.14 26.03 -18.69
CA VAL A 52 -1.92 24.57 -18.69
C VAL A 52 -1.14 24.15 -19.94
N ALA A 53 -1.50 24.62 -21.11
CA ALA A 53 -0.77 24.36 -22.37
C ALA A 53 0.67 24.90 -22.32
N TRP A 54 0.87 26.06 -21.70
CA TRP A 54 2.21 26.66 -21.52
C TRP A 54 3.08 25.81 -20.59
N LEU A 55 2.54 25.31 -19.49
CA LEU A 55 3.23 24.40 -18.57
C LEU A 55 3.70 23.13 -19.27
N LEU A 56 2.84 22.54 -20.15
CA LEU A 56 3.22 21.38 -20.94
C LEU A 56 4.28 21.71 -22.00
N ALA A 57 4.24 22.91 -22.59
CA ALA A 57 5.28 23.38 -23.49
C ALA A 57 6.63 23.61 -22.77
N ASP A 58 6.64 24.07 -21.50
CA ASP A 58 7.83 24.11 -20.66
C ASP A 58 8.46 22.71 -20.47
N MET A 59 7.61 21.69 -20.38
CA MET A 59 8.03 20.29 -20.28
C MET A 59 8.34 19.66 -21.65
N ARG A 60 8.28 20.43 -22.73
CA ARG A 60 8.61 20.03 -24.11
C ARG A 60 7.76 18.86 -24.63
N LEU A 61 6.45 18.85 -24.33
CA LEU A 61 5.52 17.83 -24.77
C LEU A 61 5.06 18.02 -26.23
N ASP A 62 4.49 16.95 -26.82
CA ASP A 62 4.04 16.91 -28.21
C ASP A 62 2.82 17.81 -28.47
N SER A 63 2.58 18.11 -29.74
CA SER A 63 1.46 18.95 -30.18
C SER A 63 0.09 18.42 -29.76
N SER A 64 -0.10 17.08 -29.70
CA SER A 64 -1.37 16.46 -29.26
C SER A 64 -1.65 16.76 -27.78
N SER A 65 -0.64 16.68 -26.92
CA SER A 65 -0.75 17.04 -25.49
C SER A 65 -1.10 18.51 -25.31
N ILE A 66 -0.48 19.40 -26.07
CA ILE A 66 -0.75 20.85 -26.04
C ILE A 66 -2.18 21.16 -26.50
N ILE A 67 -2.62 20.56 -27.61
CA ILE A 67 -4.00 20.70 -28.11
C ILE A 67 -4.99 20.18 -27.07
N THR A 68 -4.70 19.05 -26.47
CA THR A 68 -5.54 18.48 -25.38
C THR A 68 -5.63 19.44 -24.20
N ALA A 69 -4.53 20.06 -23.79
CA ALA A 69 -4.54 21.04 -22.73
C ALA A 69 -5.39 22.29 -23.05
N LEU A 70 -5.36 22.76 -24.28
CA LEU A 70 -6.22 23.87 -24.70
C LEU A 70 -7.71 23.50 -24.68
N LEU A 71 -8.05 22.22 -24.88
CA LEU A 71 -9.41 21.73 -25.04
C LEU A 71 -9.97 21.03 -23.79
N HIS A 72 -9.20 20.76 -22.76
CA HIS A 72 -9.55 19.80 -21.68
C HIS A 72 -10.84 20.16 -20.94
N ASP A 73 -11.11 21.45 -20.71
CA ASP A 73 -12.31 21.92 -20.01
C ASP A 73 -13.47 22.26 -20.94
N THR A 74 -13.24 22.27 -22.28
CA THR A 74 -14.29 22.71 -23.23
C THR A 74 -15.52 21.80 -23.22
N VAL A 75 -15.34 20.49 -23.05
CA VAL A 75 -16.43 19.50 -23.02
C VAL A 75 -17.20 19.54 -21.71
N GLU A 76 -16.56 19.97 -20.63
CA GLU A 76 -17.15 20.00 -19.28
C GLU A 76 -17.86 21.32 -19.00
N ASP A 77 -17.23 22.42 -19.29
CA ASP A 77 -17.66 23.75 -18.89
C ASP A 77 -18.37 24.53 -19.98
N THR A 78 -18.52 23.93 -21.18
CA THR A 78 -19.19 24.58 -22.32
C THR A 78 -20.18 23.64 -23.01
N ASP A 79 -20.80 24.11 -24.10
CA ASP A 79 -21.70 23.34 -24.95
C ASP A 79 -20.99 22.43 -25.98
N ALA A 80 -19.65 22.36 -25.95
CA ALA A 80 -18.90 21.51 -26.87
C ALA A 80 -19.05 20.03 -26.50
N SER A 81 -19.21 19.18 -27.53
CA SER A 81 -19.30 17.73 -27.36
C SER A 81 -18.03 17.00 -27.77
N LEU A 82 -17.82 15.80 -27.25
CA LEU A 82 -16.71 14.93 -27.70
C LEU A 82 -16.78 14.61 -29.18
N SER A 83 -17.97 14.56 -29.76
CA SER A 83 -18.16 14.39 -31.20
C SER A 83 -17.66 15.58 -32.02
N ASP A 84 -17.76 16.79 -31.48
CA ASP A 84 -17.15 17.99 -32.09
C ASP A 84 -15.65 17.94 -32.03
N ILE A 85 -15.08 17.58 -30.89
CA ILE A 85 -13.62 17.41 -30.73
C ILE A 85 -13.10 16.36 -31.71
N LYS A 86 -13.76 15.18 -31.79
CA LYS A 86 -13.37 14.12 -32.71
C LYS A 86 -13.41 14.57 -34.18
N ARG A 87 -14.47 15.24 -34.58
CA ARG A 87 -14.63 15.77 -35.94
C ARG A 87 -13.60 16.84 -36.31
N LEU A 88 -13.22 17.69 -35.35
CA LEU A 88 -12.36 18.83 -35.60
C LEU A 88 -10.88 18.52 -35.43
N PHE A 89 -10.51 17.64 -34.47
CA PHE A 89 -9.14 17.40 -34.04
C PHE A 89 -8.69 15.94 -34.17
N GLY A 90 -9.61 15.01 -34.48
CA GLY A 90 -9.30 13.60 -34.66
C GLY A 90 -9.54 12.74 -33.42
N ASP A 91 -9.42 11.43 -33.61
CA ASP A 91 -9.72 10.41 -32.57
C ASP A 91 -8.72 10.44 -31.40
N ASP A 92 -7.44 10.68 -31.68
CA ASP A 92 -6.39 10.68 -30.65
C ASP A 92 -6.65 11.79 -29.61
N ILE A 93 -6.86 13.03 -30.09
CA ILE A 93 -7.16 14.18 -29.23
C ILE A 93 -8.49 13.99 -28.49
N ALA A 94 -9.51 13.46 -29.18
CA ALA A 94 -10.81 13.19 -28.55
C ALA A 94 -10.71 12.19 -27.40
N ARG A 95 -9.90 11.12 -27.52
CA ARG A 95 -9.64 10.17 -26.45
C ARG A 95 -8.92 10.81 -25.27
N LEU A 96 -7.91 11.63 -25.52
CA LEU A 96 -7.18 12.33 -24.47
C LEU A 96 -8.08 13.31 -23.70
N VAL A 97 -8.87 14.11 -24.41
CA VAL A 97 -9.85 15.04 -23.81
C VAL A 97 -10.89 14.26 -22.99
N ASP A 98 -11.47 13.17 -23.53
CA ASP A 98 -12.40 12.30 -22.80
C ASP A 98 -11.79 11.75 -21.51
N GLY A 99 -10.53 11.28 -21.57
CA GLY A 99 -9.78 10.81 -20.41
C GLY A 99 -9.65 11.88 -19.32
N VAL A 100 -9.26 13.10 -19.68
CA VAL A 100 -9.13 14.22 -18.72
C VAL A 100 -10.51 14.64 -18.18
N THR A 101 -11.52 14.77 -19.02
CA THR A 101 -12.88 15.19 -18.64
C THR A 101 -13.55 14.20 -17.67
N LYS A 102 -13.40 12.89 -17.90
CA LYS A 102 -13.92 11.86 -16.98
C LYS A 102 -13.35 11.99 -15.58
N LEU A 103 -12.14 12.53 -15.45
CA LEU A 103 -11.49 12.77 -14.15
C LEU A 103 -12.04 14.02 -13.44
N ASN A 104 -12.33 15.10 -14.18
CA ASN A 104 -12.81 16.35 -13.61
C ASN A 104 -14.23 16.25 -13.01
N LYS A 105 -15.16 15.56 -13.69
CA LYS A 105 -16.55 15.36 -13.22
C LYS A 105 -16.68 14.80 -11.81
N ILE A 106 -15.60 14.34 -11.24
CA ILE A 106 -15.55 13.57 -10.04
C ILE A 106 -14.97 14.37 -8.86
N GLU A 107 -14.21 15.43 -9.12
CA GLU A 107 -13.59 16.29 -8.08
C GLU A 107 -14.61 17.07 -7.23
N ILE A 108 -15.84 17.23 -7.70
CA ILE A 108 -16.88 18.10 -7.11
C ILE A 108 -17.55 17.48 -5.87
N GLN A 109 -17.29 16.21 -5.52
CA GLN A 109 -18.05 15.51 -4.49
C GLN A 109 -17.21 15.13 -3.26
N SER A 110 -17.73 15.44 -2.07
CA SER A 110 -17.02 15.51 -0.78
C SER A 110 -16.91 14.22 0.04
N ASP A 111 -17.02 13.03 -0.56
CA ASP A 111 -17.05 11.75 0.15
C ASP A 111 -15.80 10.91 -0.11
N HIS A 112 -15.23 10.26 0.92
CA HIS A 112 -14.03 9.42 0.80
C HIS A 112 -14.20 8.33 -0.26
N THR A 113 -15.38 7.72 -0.35
CA THR A 113 -15.72 6.69 -1.36
C THR A 113 -15.60 7.23 -2.78
N LYS A 114 -15.93 8.51 -2.96
CA LYS A 114 -15.88 9.18 -4.27
C LYS A 114 -14.46 9.56 -4.66
N GLN A 115 -13.63 9.99 -3.71
CA GLN A 115 -12.21 10.24 -3.95
C GLN A 115 -11.50 8.95 -4.42
N ALA A 116 -11.83 7.84 -3.81
CA ALA A 116 -11.30 6.54 -4.18
C ALA A 116 -11.73 6.10 -5.61
N GLU A 117 -13.02 6.30 -5.96
CA GLU A 117 -13.52 5.99 -7.30
C GLU A 117 -12.89 6.91 -8.38
N ASN A 118 -12.58 8.15 -8.03
CA ASN A 118 -11.89 9.10 -8.90
C ASN A 118 -10.48 8.67 -9.19
N PHE A 119 -9.77 8.29 -8.13
CA PHE A 119 -8.42 7.78 -8.27
C PHE A 119 -8.38 6.48 -9.10
N ARG A 120 -9.36 5.60 -8.91
CA ARG A 120 -9.52 4.40 -9.73
C ARG A 120 -9.64 4.73 -11.22
N LYS A 121 -10.50 5.70 -11.57
CA LYS A 121 -10.68 6.15 -12.96
C LYS A 121 -9.44 6.81 -13.53
N LEU A 122 -8.71 7.59 -12.69
CA LEU A 122 -7.44 8.17 -13.07
C LEU A 122 -6.42 7.08 -13.47
N VAL A 123 -6.29 6.03 -12.67
CA VAL A 123 -5.38 4.92 -12.96
C VAL A 123 -5.76 4.20 -14.25
N LEU A 124 -7.06 3.96 -14.49
CA LEU A 124 -7.53 3.36 -15.74
C LEU A 124 -7.23 4.26 -16.95
N ALA A 125 -7.51 5.56 -16.87
CA ALA A 125 -7.21 6.50 -17.95
C ALA A 125 -5.70 6.61 -18.24
N MET A 126 -4.86 6.63 -17.18
CA MET A 126 -3.40 6.62 -17.31
C MET A 126 -2.88 5.34 -17.98
N SER A 127 -3.54 4.21 -17.75
CA SER A 127 -3.13 2.93 -18.35
C SER A 127 -3.40 2.88 -19.86
N GLU A 128 -4.39 3.64 -20.36
CA GLU A 128 -4.66 3.80 -21.77
C GLU A 128 -3.67 4.78 -22.43
N ASP A 129 -3.44 5.94 -21.79
CA ASP A 129 -2.48 6.95 -22.27
C ASP A 129 -1.97 7.84 -21.13
N ILE A 130 -0.68 7.80 -20.90
CA ILE A 130 -0.02 8.55 -19.81
C ILE A 130 -0.10 10.07 -20.01
N ARG A 131 -0.34 10.56 -21.24
CA ARG A 131 -0.52 12.00 -21.53
C ARG A 131 -1.70 12.57 -20.75
N VAL A 132 -2.73 11.78 -20.47
CA VAL A 132 -3.87 12.19 -19.64
C VAL A 132 -3.38 12.61 -18.24
N LEU A 133 -2.46 11.86 -17.64
CA LEU A 133 -1.87 12.25 -16.34
C LEU A 133 -1.05 13.55 -16.45
N LEU A 134 -0.27 13.70 -17.51
CA LEU A 134 0.57 14.91 -17.69
C LEU A 134 -0.29 16.17 -17.80
N VAL A 135 -1.37 16.12 -18.59
CA VAL A 135 -2.34 17.22 -18.69
C VAL A 135 -3.00 17.48 -17.33
N LYS A 136 -3.40 16.43 -16.61
CA LYS A 136 -4.05 16.56 -15.31
C LYS A 136 -3.11 17.13 -14.23
N LEU A 137 -1.82 16.79 -14.26
CA LEU A 137 -0.83 17.39 -13.34
C LEU A 137 -0.59 18.86 -13.64
N ALA A 138 -0.55 19.26 -14.91
CA ALA A 138 -0.44 20.66 -15.31
C ALA A 138 -1.69 21.47 -14.90
N ASP A 139 -2.88 20.91 -15.11
CA ASP A 139 -4.14 21.47 -14.63
C ASP A 139 -4.12 21.65 -13.10
N ARG A 140 -3.77 20.60 -12.36
CA ARG A 140 -3.67 20.66 -10.88
C ARG A 140 -2.65 21.71 -10.43
N LEU A 141 -1.50 21.79 -11.08
CA LEU A 141 -0.46 22.76 -10.73
C LEU A 141 -0.96 24.20 -10.91
N HIS A 142 -1.62 24.49 -12.04
CA HIS A 142 -2.18 25.82 -12.28
C HIS A 142 -3.33 26.12 -11.27
N ASN A 143 -4.19 25.15 -10.98
CA ASN A 143 -5.25 25.31 -9.98
C ASN A 143 -4.68 25.57 -8.58
N MET A 144 -3.58 24.93 -8.20
CA MET A 144 -2.89 25.19 -6.94
C MET A 144 -2.24 26.58 -6.90
N ARG A 145 -1.65 27.08 -8.00
CA ARG A 145 -1.10 28.45 -8.11
C ARG A 145 -2.19 29.52 -7.88
N THR A 146 -3.41 29.22 -8.30
CA THR A 146 -4.56 30.15 -8.20
C THR A 146 -5.49 29.83 -7.02
N LEU A 147 -5.13 28.90 -6.13
CA LEU A 147 -5.97 28.42 -5.04
C LEU A 147 -6.37 29.53 -4.05
N GLY A 148 -5.50 30.51 -3.83
CA GLY A 148 -5.74 31.64 -2.95
C GLY A 148 -6.97 32.51 -3.31
N PHE A 149 -7.42 32.48 -4.57
CA PHE A 149 -8.63 33.19 -5.00
C PHE A 149 -9.93 32.45 -4.65
N VAL A 150 -9.86 31.17 -4.26
CA VAL A 150 -11.04 30.39 -3.83
C VAL A 150 -11.48 30.85 -2.43
N LYS A 151 -12.70 31.37 -2.30
CA LYS A 151 -13.21 31.96 -1.06
C LYS A 151 -13.38 30.95 0.09
N SER A 152 -13.76 29.71 -0.21
CA SER A 152 -14.01 28.68 0.79
C SER A 152 -12.70 28.06 1.29
N GLU A 153 -12.35 28.30 2.56
CA GLU A 153 -11.19 27.69 3.21
C GLU A 153 -11.29 26.15 3.22
N VAL A 154 -12.46 25.59 3.48
CA VAL A 154 -12.69 24.13 3.46
C VAL A 154 -12.36 23.56 2.08
N SER A 155 -12.77 24.24 1.00
CA SER A 155 -12.45 23.82 -0.36
C SER A 155 -10.96 23.92 -0.65
N ARG A 156 -10.30 25.00 -0.23
CA ARG A 156 -8.84 25.16 -0.40
C ARG A 156 -8.07 24.04 0.33
N ARG A 157 -8.37 23.83 1.61
CA ARG A 157 -7.70 22.78 2.40
C ARG A 157 -7.93 21.38 1.84
N ARG A 158 -9.13 21.09 1.33
CA ARG A 158 -9.42 19.81 0.65
C ARG A 158 -8.56 19.63 -0.61
N SER A 159 -8.52 20.65 -1.49
CA SER A 159 -7.71 20.60 -2.70
C SER A 159 -6.21 20.46 -2.38
N ALA A 160 -5.73 21.12 -1.34
CA ALA A 160 -4.35 21.02 -0.88
C ALA A 160 -4.04 19.62 -0.31
N ALA A 161 -4.94 19.02 0.48
CA ALA A 161 -4.78 17.68 1.01
C ALA A 161 -4.75 16.62 -0.13
N GLU A 162 -5.68 16.71 -1.07
CA GLU A 162 -5.72 15.85 -2.25
C GLU A 162 -4.44 15.98 -3.09
N THR A 163 -3.94 17.19 -3.26
CA THR A 163 -2.68 17.45 -3.96
C THR A 163 -1.50 16.79 -3.26
N MET A 164 -1.43 16.88 -1.93
CA MET A 164 -0.38 16.27 -1.12
C MET A 164 -0.45 14.73 -1.16
N ASP A 165 -1.67 14.18 -1.09
CA ASP A 165 -1.90 12.75 -0.94
C ASP A 165 -1.86 11.98 -2.27
N ILE A 166 -2.16 12.61 -3.40
CA ILE A 166 -2.33 11.94 -4.69
C ILE A 166 -1.41 12.54 -5.78
N TYR A 167 -1.57 13.84 -6.08
CA TYR A 167 -0.92 14.41 -7.26
C TYR A 167 0.59 14.61 -7.10
N ALA A 168 1.05 15.05 -5.94
CA ALA A 168 2.48 15.20 -5.69
C ALA A 168 3.24 13.86 -5.72
N PRO A 169 2.75 12.77 -5.10
CA PRO A 169 3.33 11.44 -5.26
C PRO A 169 3.31 10.91 -6.69
N LEU A 170 2.24 11.16 -7.46
CA LEU A 170 2.19 10.79 -8.87
C LEU A 170 3.24 11.52 -9.69
N ALA A 171 3.42 12.85 -9.48
CA ALA A 171 4.45 13.64 -10.12
C ALA A 171 5.86 13.11 -9.78
N GLU A 172 6.10 12.70 -8.51
CA GLU A 172 7.35 12.07 -8.09
C GLU A 172 7.58 10.74 -8.80
N ARG A 173 6.52 9.92 -8.93
CA ARG A 173 6.60 8.60 -9.52
C ARG A 173 6.95 8.62 -11.01
N ILE A 174 6.47 9.62 -11.75
CA ILE A 174 6.83 9.84 -13.16
C ILE A 174 8.08 10.71 -13.36
N GLY A 175 8.77 11.06 -12.26
CA GLY A 175 10.04 11.78 -12.28
C GLY A 175 9.95 13.28 -12.50
N MET A 176 8.75 13.89 -12.48
CA MET A 176 8.53 15.33 -12.66
C MET A 176 8.82 16.10 -11.36
N GLN A 177 10.09 16.11 -10.97
CA GLN A 177 10.53 16.62 -9.67
C GLN A 177 10.22 18.10 -9.44
N PRO A 178 10.40 19.03 -10.43
CA PRO A 178 10.05 20.44 -10.23
C PRO A 178 8.57 20.66 -9.95
N TRP A 179 7.67 19.95 -10.66
CA TRP A 179 6.23 20.06 -10.42
C TRP A 179 5.83 19.45 -9.08
N ARG A 180 6.44 18.33 -8.73
CA ARG A 180 6.22 17.71 -7.41
C ARG A 180 6.60 18.67 -6.28
N ASP A 181 7.77 19.30 -6.38
CA ASP A 181 8.27 20.22 -5.35
C ASP A 181 7.38 21.46 -5.22
N GLU A 182 6.89 22.01 -6.35
CA GLU A 182 5.97 23.13 -6.36
C GLU A 182 4.58 22.76 -5.83
N LEU A 183 4.00 21.63 -6.27
CA LEU A 183 2.71 21.12 -5.75
C LEU A 183 2.75 20.93 -4.24
N VAL A 184 3.84 20.34 -3.73
CA VAL A 184 4.05 20.12 -2.30
C VAL A 184 4.17 21.45 -1.55
N ASP A 185 4.91 22.44 -2.06
CA ASP A 185 5.08 23.74 -1.41
C ASP A 185 3.78 24.54 -1.36
N LEU A 186 3.01 24.54 -2.46
CA LEU A 186 1.70 25.19 -2.53
C LEU A 186 0.68 24.52 -1.60
N ALA A 187 0.66 23.18 -1.55
CA ALA A 187 -0.22 22.44 -0.64
C ALA A 187 0.19 22.67 0.83
N PHE A 188 1.48 22.69 1.12
CA PHE A 188 2.00 22.95 2.46
C PHE A 188 1.67 24.36 2.95
N ALA A 189 1.67 25.34 2.03
CA ALA A 189 1.27 26.72 2.34
C ALA A 189 -0.17 26.83 2.85
N GLU A 190 -1.09 26.02 2.31
CA GLU A 190 -2.49 26.03 2.71
C GLU A 190 -2.75 25.13 3.94
N LEU A 191 -2.07 23.98 4.04
CA LEU A 191 -2.31 23.02 5.13
C LEU A 191 -1.62 23.42 6.44
N ASN A 192 -0.41 23.96 6.40
CA ASN A 192 0.43 24.30 7.53
C ASN A 192 1.11 25.67 7.37
N PRO A 193 0.34 26.76 7.22
CA PRO A 193 0.87 28.09 6.91
C PRO A 193 1.88 28.59 7.96
N ASP A 194 1.62 28.40 9.24
CA ASP A 194 2.49 28.88 10.32
C ASP A 194 3.86 28.17 10.29
N ALA A 195 3.87 26.84 10.12
CA ALA A 195 5.10 26.08 10.03
C ALA A 195 5.93 26.50 8.79
N ARG A 196 5.27 26.65 7.64
CA ARG A 196 5.91 27.10 6.41
C ARG A 196 6.51 28.50 6.57
N ASN A 197 5.74 29.47 7.04
CA ASN A 197 6.17 30.85 7.22
C ASN A 197 7.36 30.96 8.20
N SER A 198 7.32 30.22 9.31
CA SER A 198 8.43 30.13 10.26
C SER A 198 9.73 29.64 9.60
N ILE A 199 9.63 28.59 8.74
CA ILE A 199 10.80 28.05 8.03
C ILE A 199 11.30 29.05 6.97
N ILE A 200 10.41 29.65 6.18
CA ILE A 200 10.78 30.64 5.16
C ILE A 200 11.50 31.84 5.80
N THR A 201 10.97 32.39 6.89
CA THR A 201 11.62 33.50 7.60
C THR A 201 13.04 33.13 8.03
N ARG A 202 13.27 31.91 8.49
CA ARG A 202 14.61 31.44 8.88
C ARG A 202 15.51 31.21 7.67
N LEU A 203 14.98 30.71 6.55
CA LEU A 203 15.72 30.60 5.30
C LEU A 203 16.12 31.97 4.76
N ASP A 204 15.23 32.97 4.82
CA ASP A 204 15.53 34.34 4.40
C ASP A 204 16.60 34.99 5.29
N LEU A 205 16.62 34.74 6.58
CA LEU A 205 17.71 35.14 7.46
C LEU A 205 19.04 34.46 7.09
N LEU A 206 19.02 33.16 6.74
CA LEU A 206 20.20 32.47 6.25
C LEU A 206 20.65 33.02 4.89
N ARG A 207 19.73 33.34 3.99
CA ARG A 207 20.03 33.96 2.69
C ARG A 207 20.63 35.35 2.85
N SER A 208 20.09 36.16 3.74
CA SER A 208 20.61 37.55 3.97
C SER A 208 22.02 37.55 4.55
N ASN A 209 22.30 36.56 5.45
CA ASN A 209 23.61 36.42 6.08
C ASN A 209 24.59 35.55 5.26
N GLY A 210 24.10 34.79 4.28
CA GLY A 210 24.85 33.69 3.64
C GLY A 210 24.80 33.66 2.11
N ARG A 211 24.33 34.72 1.39
CA ARG A 211 24.37 34.74 -0.09
C ARG A 211 25.76 34.44 -0.62
N ASP A 212 26.76 35.02 0.04
CA ASP A 212 28.17 34.82 -0.26
C ASP A 212 28.66 33.37 0.02
N LEU A 213 27.95 32.65 0.90
CA LEU A 213 28.35 31.32 1.33
C LEU A 213 28.03 30.23 0.26
N SER A 214 26.84 30.27 -0.34
CA SER A 214 26.49 29.32 -1.42
C SER A 214 27.44 29.49 -2.59
N ASP A 215 27.71 30.77 -2.98
CA ASP A 215 28.60 31.08 -4.09
C ASP A 215 30.05 30.68 -3.77
N ARG A 216 30.50 30.85 -2.54
CA ARG A 216 31.82 30.37 -2.11
C ARG A 216 31.95 28.87 -2.18
N VAL A 217 30.92 28.12 -1.77
CA VAL A 217 30.92 26.66 -1.86
C VAL A 217 30.92 26.20 -3.32
N VAL A 218 30.10 26.83 -4.18
CA VAL A 218 30.09 26.55 -5.63
C VAL A 218 31.50 26.76 -6.20
N LYS A 219 32.10 27.94 -6.02
CA LYS A 219 33.46 28.24 -6.49
C LYS A 219 34.51 27.28 -5.96
N ALA A 220 34.43 26.89 -4.69
CA ALA A 220 35.37 25.93 -4.09
C ALA A 220 35.23 24.52 -4.70
N LEU A 221 33.99 24.08 -4.99
CA LEU A 221 33.74 22.82 -5.68
C LEU A 221 34.23 22.87 -7.14
N GLU A 222 33.93 23.94 -7.87
CA GLU A 222 34.41 24.17 -9.25
C GLU A 222 35.95 24.14 -9.30
N GLN A 223 36.62 24.84 -8.37
CA GLN A 223 38.08 24.83 -8.28
C GLN A 223 38.62 23.41 -7.99
N THR A 224 37.97 22.65 -7.10
CA THR A 224 38.37 21.27 -6.77
C THR A 224 38.25 20.37 -7.98
N LEU A 225 37.17 20.49 -8.76
CA LEU A 225 36.95 19.71 -9.99
C LEU A 225 37.91 20.10 -11.09
N SER A 226 38.10 21.40 -11.32
CA SER A 226 39.06 21.92 -12.33
C SER A 226 40.52 21.51 -12.03
N ASN A 227 40.93 21.49 -10.75
CA ASN A 227 42.25 21.01 -10.35
C ASN A 227 42.48 19.51 -10.65
N ASN A 228 41.40 18.73 -10.92
CA ASN A 228 41.43 17.32 -11.30
C ASN A 228 41.07 17.08 -12.78
N ASP A 229 41.25 18.14 -13.64
CA ASP A 229 40.96 18.09 -15.06
C ASP A 229 39.53 17.62 -15.37
N LEU A 230 38.53 18.15 -14.63
CA LEU A 230 37.13 17.93 -14.83
C LEU A 230 36.42 19.24 -15.15
N ASP A 231 35.77 19.28 -16.33
CA ASP A 231 34.84 20.34 -16.70
C ASP A 231 33.44 20.01 -16.14
N ALA A 232 32.97 20.81 -15.19
CA ALA A 232 31.72 20.51 -14.49
C ALA A 232 31.00 21.83 -14.16
N GLU A 233 29.69 21.82 -14.37
CA GLU A 233 28.81 22.88 -13.91
C GLU A 233 28.34 22.59 -12.48
N VAL A 234 28.49 23.56 -11.58
CA VAL A 234 28.08 23.41 -10.18
C VAL A 234 26.95 24.36 -9.82
N HIS A 235 25.84 23.84 -9.33
CA HIS A 235 24.68 24.63 -8.93
C HIS A 235 24.31 24.39 -7.47
N GLY A 236 24.14 25.45 -6.68
CA GLY A 236 23.56 25.36 -5.34
C GLY A 236 22.04 25.17 -5.43
N ARG A 237 21.50 24.28 -4.60
CA ARG A 237 20.06 24.07 -4.44
C ARG A 237 19.68 24.10 -2.97
N GLU A 238 18.74 24.94 -2.62
CA GLU A 238 18.13 24.99 -1.30
C GLU A 238 16.97 23.96 -1.21
N LYS A 239 16.83 23.27 -0.08
CA LYS A 239 15.71 22.35 0.15
C LYS A 239 14.42 23.14 0.38
N SER A 240 13.28 22.60 -0.12
CA SER A 240 11.97 23.20 0.06
C SER A 240 11.57 23.26 1.54
N ALA A 241 10.74 24.25 1.92
CA ALA A 241 10.25 24.42 3.28
C ALA A 241 9.57 23.15 3.81
N HIS A 242 8.78 22.46 2.98
CA HIS A 242 8.16 21.18 3.34
C HIS A 242 9.21 20.09 3.62
N SER A 243 10.23 19.94 2.79
CA SER A 243 11.30 18.94 3.01
C SER A 243 12.05 19.17 4.32
N ILE A 244 12.26 20.43 4.68
CA ILE A 244 12.85 20.83 5.97
C ILE A 244 11.91 20.48 7.11
N TRP A 245 10.63 20.80 7.00
CA TRP A 245 9.62 20.51 8.01
C TRP A 245 9.48 19.00 8.29
N VAL A 246 9.34 18.17 7.25
CA VAL A 246 9.29 16.71 7.39
C VAL A 246 10.52 16.17 8.10
N LYS A 247 11.70 16.73 7.80
CA LYS A 247 12.95 16.33 8.43
C LYS A 247 13.03 16.74 9.91
N MET A 248 12.52 17.93 10.26
CA MET A 248 12.38 18.38 11.65
C MET A 248 11.48 17.42 12.43
N GLN A 249 10.33 17.05 11.87
CA GLN A 249 9.39 16.11 12.49
C GLN A 249 10.02 14.71 12.67
N ARG A 250 10.63 14.15 11.60
CA ARG A 250 11.24 12.81 11.64
C ARG A 250 12.38 12.69 12.65
N LYS A 251 13.16 13.77 12.82
CA LYS A 251 14.32 13.79 13.76
C LYS A 251 13.98 14.36 15.13
N ALA A 252 12.75 14.84 15.33
CA ALA A 252 12.35 15.63 16.50
C ALA A 252 13.36 16.75 16.83
N ALA A 253 13.89 17.43 15.81
CA ALA A 253 14.98 18.39 15.91
C ALA A 253 14.56 19.78 15.47
N PRO A 254 15.00 20.86 16.13
CA PRO A 254 14.76 22.23 15.69
C PRO A 254 15.50 22.53 14.39
N PHE A 255 15.08 23.60 13.69
CA PHE A 255 15.67 24.02 12.42
C PHE A 255 17.18 24.21 12.49
N GLU A 256 17.69 24.80 13.58
CA GLU A 256 19.10 25.10 13.81
C GLU A 256 19.97 23.84 13.95
N ALA A 257 19.37 22.72 14.31
CA ALA A 257 20.07 21.42 14.39
C ALA A 257 20.17 20.70 13.03
N LEU A 258 19.50 21.21 12.00
CA LEU A 258 19.57 20.67 10.64
C LEU A 258 20.84 21.15 9.94
N THR A 259 21.71 20.22 9.59
CA THR A 259 23.02 20.51 9.01
C THR A 259 23.11 20.38 7.49
N ASP A 260 22.02 19.90 6.84
CA ASP A 260 21.97 19.58 5.41
C ASP A 260 20.79 20.28 4.71
N ILE A 261 20.68 21.60 4.94
CA ILE A 261 19.67 22.46 4.33
C ILE A 261 20.03 22.77 2.87
N MET A 262 21.33 22.84 2.56
CA MET A 262 21.85 23.12 1.22
C MET A 262 22.34 21.84 0.56
N ALA A 263 22.02 21.69 -0.70
CA ALA A 263 22.54 20.65 -1.59
C ALA A 263 23.24 21.30 -2.78
N PHE A 264 24.25 20.65 -3.32
CA PHE A 264 24.97 21.11 -4.49
C PHE A 264 24.89 20.06 -5.59
N ARG A 265 24.69 20.50 -6.80
CA ARG A 265 24.55 19.66 -7.98
C ARG A 265 25.78 19.86 -8.87
N VAL A 266 26.44 18.78 -9.20
CA VAL A 266 27.59 18.74 -10.10
C VAL A 266 27.14 18.04 -11.38
N ILE A 267 27.23 18.71 -12.51
CA ILE A 267 26.83 18.21 -13.82
C ILE A 267 28.08 18.04 -14.67
N VAL A 268 28.27 16.85 -15.22
CA VAL A 268 29.39 16.46 -16.07
C VAL A 268 28.88 15.82 -17.37
N ASP A 269 29.77 15.53 -18.33
CA ASP A 269 29.36 14.99 -19.61
C ASP A 269 29.15 13.47 -19.60
N THR A 270 30.00 12.71 -18.91
CA THR A 270 30.02 11.26 -18.97
C THR A 270 29.85 10.59 -17.61
N ILE A 271 29.43 9.30 -17.62
CA ILE A 271 29.32 8.50 -16.39
C ILE A 271 30.69 8.32 -15.73
N GLU A 272 31.75 8.16 -16.53
CA GLU A 272 33.13 8.03 -16.01
C GLU A 272 33.50 9.29 -15.22
N GLU A 273 33.20 10.45 -15.76
CA GLU A 273 33.42 11.74 -15.08
C GLU A 273 32.61 11.90 -13.80
N CYS A 274 31.41 11.29 -13.69
CA CYS A 274 30.67 11.27 -12.44
C CYS A 274 31.48 10.60 -11.31
N TYR A 275 32.09 9.44 -11.59
CA TYR A 275 32.91 8.73 -10.60
C TYR A 275 34.27 9.40 -10.35
N ARG A 276 34.87 10.02 -11.36
CA ARG A 276 36.07 10.86 -11.19
C ARG A 276 35.77 12.08 -10.32
N ALA A 277 34.65 12.77 -10.54
CA ALA A 277 34.21 13.88 -9.72
C ALA A 277 33.94 13.47 -8.26
N LEU A 278 33.34 12.29 -8.05
CA LEU A 278 33.18 11.72 -6.70
C LEU A 278 34.56 11.52 -6.04
N GLY A 279 35.52 10.94 -6.75
CA GLY A 279 36.89 10.73 -6.27
C GLY A 279 37.60 12.04 -5.91
N ALA A 280 37.50 13.06 -6.76
CA ALA A 280 38.06 14.39 -6.54
C ALA A 280 37.46 15.06 -5.29
N ILE A 281 36.13 14.97 -5.12
CA ILE A 281 35.41 15.53 -3.96
C ILE A 281 35.80 14.79 -2.69
N HIS A 282 35.84 13.45 -2.70
CA HIS A 282 36.23 12.66 -1.54
C HIS A 282 37.73 12.80 -1.16
N GLY A 283 38.57 13.12 -2.14
CA GLY A 283 39.98 13.45 -1.91
C GLY A 283 40.17 14.83 -1.29
N GLY A 284 39.30 15.79 -1.62
CA GLY A 284 39.37 17.16 -1.13
C GLY A 284 38.60 17.45 0.16
N TYR A 285 37.59 16.64 0.48
CA TYR A 285 36.67 16.90 1.60
C TYR A 285 36.42 15.63 2.42
N GLN A 286 36.26 15.79 3.73
CA GLN A 286 35.97 14.66 4.63
C GLN A 286 34.54 14.12 4.37
N VAL A 287 34.42 12.83 4.09
CA VAL A 287 33.15 12.14 3.82
C VAL A 287 32.37 11.88 5.10
N LEU A 288 31.06 12.08 5.05
CA LEU A 288 30.13 11.73 6.12
C LEU A 288 29.72 10.26 5.97
N PRO A 289 30.05 9.36 6.94
CA PRO A 289 29.71 7.94 6.87
C PRO A 289 28.20 7.72 6.69
N GLY A 290 27.83 6.71 5.87
CA GLY A 290 26.43 6.35 5.62
C GLY A 290 25.62 7.34 4.77
N ARG A 291 26.27 8.33 4.16
CA ARG A 291 25.62 9.34 3.31
C ARG A 291 25.86 9.13 1.82
N PHE A 292 26.63 8.14 1.44
CA PHE A 292 26.83 7.81 0.03
C PHE A 292 25.71 6.91 -0.49
N LYS A 293 25.17 7.25 -1.69
CA LYS A 293 24.19 6.44 -2.43
C LYS A 293 24.53 6.51 -3.91
N ASP A 294 24.61 5.34 -4.53
CA ASP A 294 24.86 5.21 -5.96
C ASP A 294 23.56 4.85 -6.70
N TYR A 295 22.89 5.86 -7.25
CA TYR A 295 21.76 5.69 -8.12
C TYR A 295 22.12 5.64 -9.62
N ILE A 296 23.41 5.64 -9.97
CA ILE A 296 23.85 5.35 -11.34
C ILE A 296 23.89 3.87 -11.59
N SER A 297 24.52 3.12 -10.68
CA SER A 297 24.58 1.65 -10.73
C SER A 297 23.24 1.01 -10.39
N THR A 298 22.47 1.61 -9.48
CA THR A 298 21.16 1.13 -9.05
C THR A 298 20.11 2.26 -9.18
N PRO A 299 19.57 2.48 -10.40
CA PRO A 299 18.61 3.56 -10.67
C PRO A 299 17.33 3.40 -9.86
N LYS A 300 16.70 4.54 -9.51
CA LYS A 300 15.36 4.51 -8.93
C LYS A 300 14.33 4.01 -9.96
N PRO A 301 13.16 3.50 -9.52
CA PRO A 301 12.11 2.99 -10.42
C PRO A 301 11.59 4.01 -11.43
N ASN A 302 11.65 5.32 -11.09
CA ASN A 302 11.29 6.41 -11.98
C ASN A 302 12.40 6.81 -12.97
N GLY A 303 13.47 6.00 -13.08
CA GLY A 303 14.59 6.27 -13.98
C GLY A 303 15.59 7.32 -13.46
N TYR A 304 15.41 7.85 -12.26
CA TYR A 304 16.35 8.82 -11.66
C TYR A 304 17.72 8.17 -11.42
N ARG A 305 18.78 8.84 -11.90
CA ARG A 305 20.19 8.42 -11.78
C ARG A 305 21.03 9.58 -11.27
N SER A 306 21.84 9.35 -10.24
CA SER A 306 22.79 10.31 -9.68
C SER A 306 23.66 9.65 -8.63
N LEU A 307 24.90 10.11 -8.41
CA LEU A 307 25.64 9.79 -7.18
C LEU A 307 25.27 10.84 -6.11
N HIS A 308 24.93 10.38 -4.92
CA HIS A 308 24.70 11.27 -3.78
C HIS A 308 25.77 11.03 -2.74
N THR A 309 26.41 12.07 -2.27
CA THR A 309 27.38 12.00 -1.17
C THR A 309 27.21 13.17 -0.23
N GLY A 310 27.52 12.94 1.04
CA GLY A 310 27.61 14.00 2.05
C GLY A 310 29.05 14.22 2.48
N VAL A 311 29.49 15.47 2.49
CA VAL A 311 30.85 15.82 2.91
C VAL A 311 30.84 17.01 3.88
N ILE A 312 31.93 17.16 4.62
CA ILE A 312 32.24 18.40 5.33
C ILE A 312 32.97 19.31 4.33
N GLY A 313 32.21 20.22 3.73
CA GLY A 313 32.71 21.16 2.73
C GLY A 313 33.43 22.37 3.32
N PRO A 314 33.58 23.44 2.52
CA PRO A 314 34.16 24.70 2.96
C PRO A 314 33.50 25.21 4.24
N GLU A 315 34.25 25.90 5.07
CA GLU A 315 33.80 26.50 6.33
C GLU A 315 33.22 25.47 7.35
N ARG A 316 33.63 24.19 7.20
CA ARG A 316 33.18 23.07 8.05
C ARG A 316 31.67 22.80 7.97
N MET A 317 31.03 23.23 6.91
CA MET A 317 29.62 22.95 6.66
C MET A 317 29.40 21.53 6.16
N ARG A 318 28.33 20.89 6.65
CA ARG A 318 27.87 19.61 6.10
C ARG A 318 27.02 19.89 4.88
N ILE A 319 27.50 19.48 3.70
CA ILE A 319 26.82 19.67 2.42
C ILE A 319 26.50 18.31 1.78
N GLU A 320 25.37 18.26 1.08
CA GLU A 320 25.00 17.15 0.22
C GLU A 320 25.37 17.49 -1.22
N ILE A 321 26.05 16.58 -1.90
CA ILE A 321 26.46 16.75 -3.29
C ILE A 321 25.81 15.68 -4.13
N GLN A 322 25.18 16.08 -5.24
CA GLN A 322 24.54 15.23 -6.24
C GLN A 322 25.35 15.36 -7.54
N ILE A 323 25.89 14.24 -8.04
CA ILE A 323 26.72 14.21 -9.22
C ILE A 323 26.00 13.42 -10.31
N ARG A 324 25.86 13.98 -11.50
CA ARG A 324 25.14 13.35 -12.61
C ARG A 324 25.57 13.91 -13.97
N THR A 325 25.30 13.18 -15.05
CA THR A 325 25.54 13.67 -16.41
C THR A 325 24.45 14.67 -16.84
N LYS A 326 24.68 15.40 -17.92
CA LYS A 326 23.70 16.28 -18.56
C LYS A 326 22.43 15.53 -18.93
N GLU A 327 22.54 14.30 -19.50
CA GLU A 327 21.39 13.45 -19.80
C GLU A 327 20.61 13.07 -18.55
N MET A 328 21.30 12.63 -17.48
CA MET A 328 20.66 12.31 -16.20
C MET A 328 20.01 13.53 -15.56
N HIS A 329 20.55 14.70 -15.81
CA HIS A 329 19.98 15.96 -15.36
C HIS A 329 18.65 16.24 -16.07
N GLU A 330 18.60 16.11 -17.39
CA GLU A 330 17.36 16.25 -18.16
C GLU A 330 16.28 15.26 -17.68
N ILE A 331 16.64 13.99 -17.51
CA ILE A 331 15.70 12.98 -16.97
C ILE A 331 15.20 13.37 -15.57
N ALA A 332 16.06 13.90 -14.70
CA ALA A 332 15.69 14.31 -13.36
C ALA A 332 14.83 15.59 -13.30
N GLU A 333 14.90 16.47 -14.30
CA GLU A 333 14.10 17.70 -14.39
C GLU A 333 12.77 17.46 -15.15
N TYR A 334 12.80 16.73 -16.26
CA TYR A 334 11.62 16.52 -17.12
C TYR A 334 10.92 15.18 -16.90
N GLY A 335 11.57 14.23 -16.18
CA GLY A 335 10.98 12.92 -15.89
C GLY A 335 10.55 12.17 -17.13
N LEU A 336 9.32 11.64 -17.11
CA LEU A 336 8.75 10.90 -18.24
C LEU A 336 8.67 11.74 -19.54
N ALA A 337 8.48 13.04 -19.44
CA ALA A 337 8.44 13.93 -20.61
C ALA A 337 9.76 13.93 -21.40
N ALA A 338 10.93 13.78 -20.75
CA ALA A 338 12.22 13.64 -21.43
C ALA A 338 12.27 12.38 -22.32
N HIS A 339 11.67 11.28 -21.86
CA HIS A 339 11.63 10.03 -22.63
C HIS A 339 10.65 10.05 -23.80
N TRP A 340 9.57 10.84 -23.71
CA TRP A 340 8.59 11.00 -24.79
C TRP A 340 9.24 11.57 -26.05
N ARG A 341 10.22 12.46 -25.90
CA ARG A 341 10.95 13.09 -26.99
C ARG A 341 11.81 12.10 -27.82
N TYR A 342 12.37 11.08 -27.19
CA TYR A 342 13.26 10.08 -27.84
C TYR A 342 12.53 9.01 -28.63
N LYS A 343 11.23 8.78 -28.40
CA LYS A 343 10.49 7.60 -28.93
C LYS A 343 9.26 7.95 -29.77
N GLN A 344 9.33 8.95 -30.63
CA GLN A 344 8.24 9.22 -31.59
C GLN A 344 8.04 8.11 -32.67
N GLY A 345 8.72 6.94 -32.58
CA GLY A 345 8.73 5.92 -33.62
C GLY A 345 8.27 4.50 -33.24
N ASP A 346 8.34 4.07 -31.99
CA ASP A 346 8.05 2.65 -31.63
C ASP A 346 7.24 2.54 -30.34
N GLY A 347 6.25 1.62 -30.37
CA GLY A 347 5.23 1.37 -29.37
C GLY A 347 5.61 1.57 -27.89
N VAL A 348 4.89 2.44 -27.23
CA VAL A 348 5.15 3.04 -25.92
C VAL A 348 4.98 2.05 -24.74
N HIS A 349 4.57 0.81 -24.96
CA HIS A 349 4.04 -0.06 -23.89
C HIS A 349 5.03 -0.97 -23.14
N ASP A 350 6.34 -0.97 -23.48
CA ASP A 350 7.25 -2.02 -22.98
C ASP A 350 8.43 -1.54 -22.11
N GLY A 351 8.43 -0.32 -21.60
CA GLY A 351 9.51 0.20 -20.75
C GLY A 351 9.33 -0.14 -19.26
N LYS A 352 10.44 -0.43 -18.55
CA LYS A 352 10.51 -0.55 -17.08
C LYS A 352 9.85 0.63 -16.34
N GLN A 353 9.75 1.78 -17.00
CA GLN A 353 9.14 3.01 -16.49
C GLN A 353 7.63 2.93 -16.27
N PHE A 354 6.93 2.02 -16.98
CA PHE A 354 5.51 1.78 -16.82
C PHE A 354 5.17 0.58 -15.91
N ALA A 355 6.19 -0.08 -15.36
CA ALA A 355 6.00 -1.22 -14.47
C ALA A 355 5.13 -0.86 -13.25
N TRP A 356 5.25 0.38 -12.77
CA TRP A 356 4.44 0.86 -11.65
C TRP A 356 2.95 1.02 -12.00
N ILE A 357 2.61 1.41 -13.24
CA ILE A 357 1.19 1.46 -13.70
C ILE A 357 0.62 0.06 -13.73
N ARG A 358 1.39 -0.94 -14.21
CA ARG A 358 0.99 -2.36 -14.16
C ARG A 358 0.77 -2.81 -12.72
N SER A 359 1.66 -2.44 -11.79
CA SER A 359 1.47 -2.73 -10.36
C SER A 359 0.20 -2.11 -9.81
N LEU A 360 -0.16 -0.88 -10.21
CA LEU A 360 -1.43 -0.26 -9.83
C LEU A 360 -2.64 -0.97 -10.43
N LEU A 361 -2.54 -1.47 -11.67
CA LEU A 361 -3.60 -2.26 -12.29
C LEU A 361 -3.77 -3.61 -11.60
N ASP A 362 -2.66 -4.28 -11.23
CA ASP A 362 -2.70 -5.52 -10.45
C ASP A 362 -3.41 -5.28 -9.10
N ILE A 363 -3.09 -4.18 -8.39
CA ILE A 363 -3.77 -3.81 -7.15
C ILE A 363 -5.26 -3.52 -7.40
N LEU A 364 -5.60 -2.88 -8.52
CA LEU A 364 -6.97 -2.57 -8.89
C LEU A 364 -7.80 -3.84 -9.14
N GLU A 365 -7.24 -4.83 -9.82
CA GLU A 365 -7.89 -6.11 -10.07
C GLU A 365 -8.09 -6.95 -8.79
N GLU A 366 -7.20 -6.81 -7.82
CA GLU A 366 -7.22 -7.56 -6.56
C GLU A 366 -8.08 -6.89 -5.48
N ALA A 367 -8.27 -5.54 -5.56
CA ALA A 367 -9.01 -4.78 -4.56
C ALA A 367 -10.51 -5.09 -4.59
N GLY A 368 -11.14 -5.19 -3.42
CA GLY A 368 -12.58 -5.44 -3.26
C GLY A 368 -13.44 -4.19 -3.49
N GLY A 369 -12.84 -3.02 -3.68
CA GLY A 369 -13.53 -1.76 -3.93
C GLY A 369 -12.57 -0.59 -4.07
N ALA A 370 -13.11 0.59 -4.39
CA ALA A 370 -12.31 1.77 -4.66
C ALA A 370 -11.54 2.28 -3.44
N GLU A 371 -12.10 2.19 -2.24
CA GLU A 371 -11.45 2.61 -0.99
C GLU A 371 -10.24 1.74 -0.66
N GLU A 372 -10.39 0.42 -0.75
CA GLU A 372 -9.30 -0.53 -0.56
C GLU A 372 -8.19 -0.32 -1.59
N PHE A 373 -8.56 -0.05 -2.84
CA PHE A 373 -7.62 0.30 -3.90
C PHE A 373 -6.81 1.55 -3.57
N LEU A 374 -7.46 2.63 -3.11
CA LEU A 374 -6.79 3.87 -2.74
C LEU A 374 -5.84 3.65 -1.54
N GLU A 375 -6.27 2.89 -0.53
CA GLU A 375 -5.43 2.56 0.64
C GLU A 375 -4.15 1.82 0.21
N HIS A 376 -4.31 0.76 -0.60
CA HIS A 376 -3.17 -0.04 -1.05
C HIS A 376 -2.23 0.73 -1.97
N THR A 377 -2.78 1.59 -2.82
CA THR A 377 -1.97 2.43 -3.70
C THR A 377 -1.17 3.48 -2.93
N LYS A 378 -1.74 4.08 -1.88
CA LYS A 378 -0.99 5.00 -1.00
C LYS A 378 0.24 4.31 -0.40
N LEU A 379 0.16 3.04 -0.03
CA LEU A 379 1.30 2.27 0.48
C LEU A 379 2.41 2.12 -0.57
N GLU A 380 2.08 1.93 -1.84
CA GLU A 380 3.06 1.82 -2.93
C GLU A 380 3.72 3.16 -3.28
N MET A 381 3.04 4.29 -3.07
CA MET A 381 3.51 5.59 -3.52
C MET A 381 4.53 6.27 -2.57
N PHE A 382 4.48 6.01 -1.26
CA PHE A 382 5.11 6.88 -0.25
C PHE A 382 6.40 6.36 0.40
N GLN A 383 7.08 5.30 -0.08
CA GLN A 383 8.13 4.65 0.71
C GLN A 383 9.54 4.76 0.14
N ASP A 384 10.51 5.01 1.05
CA ASP A 384 11.93 4.71 0.81
C ASP A 384 12.07 3.23 0.44
N GLN A 385 12.92 2.89 -0.55
CA GLN A 385 13.06 1.52 -1.01
C GLN A 385 14.28 0.82 -0.43
N VAL A 386 14.15 -0.48 -0.20
CA VAL A 386 15.24 -1.43 0.02
C VAL A 386 15.38 -2.32 -1.21
N PHE A 387 16.61 -2.64 -1.58
CA PHE A 387 16.94 -3.46 -2.74
C PHE A 387 17.48 -4.79 -2.27
N CYS A 388 16.80 -5.87 -2.65
CA CYS A 388 17.17 -7.24 -2.31
C CYS A 388 17.46 -8.04 -3.58
N PHE A 389 18.21 -9.12 -3.45
CA PHE A 389 18.59 -9.97 -4.57
C PHE A 389 17.85 -11.31 -4.51
N THR A 390 17.47 -11.83 -5.68
CA THR A 390 17.13 -13.24 -5.80
C THR A 390 18.41 -14.07 -5.81
N PRO A 391 18.35 -15.39 -5.53
CA PRO A 391 19.52 -16.29 -5.68
C PRO A 391 20.10 -16.34 -7.10
N LYS A 392 19.35 -15.88 -8.10
CA LYS A 392 19.79 -15.73 -9.49
C LYS A 392 20.51 -14.41 -9.77
N GLY A 393 20.55 -13.50 -8.78
CA GLY A 393 21.16 -12.18 -8.91
C GLY A 393 20.22 -11.09 -9.43
N ASP A 394 18.91 -11.36 -9.59
CA ASP A 394 17.96 -10.34 -10.00
C ASP A 394 17.71 -9.37 -8.85
N LEU A 395 17.70 -8.07 -9.14
CA LEU A 395 17.47 -7.01 -8.17
C LEU A 395 15.99 -6.69 -8.04
N ILE A 396 15.45 -6.77 -6.82
CA ILE A 396 14.07 -6.45 -6.50
C ILE A 396 14.04 -5.26 -5.54
N GLY A 397 13.36 -4.18 -5.95
CA GLY A 397 13.12 -3.01 -5.10
C GLY A 397 11.80 -3.15 -4.35
N LEU A 398 11.85 -2.99 -3.02
CA LEU A 398 10.70 -3.09 -2.11
C LEU A 398 10.62 -1.85 -1.22
N PRO A 399 9.43 -1.52 -0.69
CA PRO A 399 9.30 -0.49 0.35
C PRO A 399 10.15 -0.80 1.58
N ASN A 400 10.64 0.23 2.24
CA ASN A 400 11.35 0.06 3.52
C ASN A 400 10.39 -0.55 4.56
N GLY A 401 10.86 -1.59 5.25
CA GLY A 401 10.05 -2.38 6.17
C GLY A 401 9.35 -3.59 5.53
N ALA A 402 9.55 -3.80 4.22
CA ALA A 402 9.06 -4.99 3.52
C ALA A 402 9.63 -6.28 4.13
N THR A 403 8.84 -7.33 4.07
CA THR A 403 9.13 -8.64 4.63
C THR A 403 9.41 -9.68 3.54
N ILE A 404 9.73 -10.92 3.93
CA ILE A 404 9.90 -12.04 3.01
C ILE A 404 8.62 -12.27 2.18
N VAL A 405 7.44 -12.07 2.77
CA VAL A 405 6.15 -12.18 2.05
C VAL A 405 6.03 -11.12 0.97
N ASP A 406 6.40 -9.87 1.26
CA ASP A 406 6.42 -8.79 0.26
C ASP A 406 7.35 -9.12 -0.91
N PHE A 407 8.53 -9.65 -0.59
CA PHE A 407 9.50 -10.11 -1.60
C PHE A 407 8.93 -11.24 -2.47
N ALA A 408 8.27 -12.23 -1.85
CA ALA A 408 7.65 -13.34 -2.56
C ALA A 408 6.60 -12.87 -3.57
N TYR A 409 5.72 -11.93 -3.17
CA TYR A 409 4.73 -11.32 -4.08
C TYR A 409 5.36 -10.41 -5.14
N ALA A 410 6.50 -9.79 -4.85
CA ALA A 410 7.22 -8.99 -5.83
C ALA A 410 7.88 -9.85 -6.92
N VAL A 411 8.34 -11.05 -6.57
CA VAL A 411 8.86 -12.04 -7.53
C VAL A 411 7.73 -12.53 -8.46
N HIS A 412 6.67 -13.10 -7.88
CA HIS A 412 5.49 -13.57 -8.62
C HIS A 412 4.33 -13.82 -7.67
N SER A 413 3.08 -13.56 -8.12
CA SER A 413 1.89 -13.77 -7.28
C SER A 413 1.77 -15.22 -6.77
N GLU A 414 2.03 -16.23 -7.62
CA GLU A 414 2.02 -17.65 -7.20
C GLU A 414 3.09 -17.97 -6.16
N VAL A 415 4.27 -17.32 -6.23
CA VAL A 415 5.33 -17.52 -5.23
C VAL A 415 4.88 -16.96 -3.88
N GLY A 416 4.21 -15.80 -3.89
CA GLY A 416 3.60 -15.21 -2.71
C GLY A 416 2.47 -16.06 -2.13
N ASP A 417 1.55 -16.53 -2.98
CA ASP A 417 0.40 -17.35 -2.58
C ASP A 417 0.83 -18.67 -1.89
N HIS A 418 1.94 -19.25 -2.31
CA HIS A 418 2.48 -20.51 -1.79
C HIS A 418 3.69 -20.34 -0.87
N CYS A 419 4.00 -19.12 -0.43
CA CYS A 419 5.11 -18.84 0.47
C CYS A 419 4.89 -19.51 1.83
N VAL A 420 5.92 -20.19 2.32
CA VAL A 420 5.91 -20.85 3.63
C VAL A 420 7.02 -20.36 4.55
N GLY A 421 7.99 -19.63 4.00
CA GLY A 421 9.13 -19.10 4.70
C GLY A 421 10.18 -18.59 3.72
N GLY A 422 11.36 -18.29 4.19
CA GLY A 422 12.46 -17.90 3.34
C GLY A 422 13.81 -18.10 3.99
N ARG A 423 14.86 -17.93 3.17
CA ARG A 423 16.22 -17.78 3.63
C ARG A 423 16.72 -16.40 3.28
N VAL A 424 17.29 -15.71 4.25
CA VAL A 424 17.93 -14.42 4.04
C VAL A 424 19.43 -14.61 4.25
N ASN A 425 20.22 -14.33 3.22
CA ASN A 425 21.67 -14.54 3.21
C ASN A 425 22.06 -15.98 3.59
N GLY A 426 21.31 -16.96 3.05
CA GLY A 426 21.49 -18.40 3.28
C GLY A 426 20.96 -18.93 4.63
N ARG A 427 20.38 -18.09 5.50
CA ARG A 427 19.84 -18.50 6.80
C ARG A 427 18.32 -18.52 6.77
N ILE A 428 17.70 -19.56 7.34
CA ILE A 428 16.24 -19.64 7.49
C ILE A 428 15.76 -18.46 8.33
N ALA A 429 14.73 -17.79 7.86
CA ALA A 429 14.14 -16.62 8.48
C ALA A 429 12.61 -16.70 8.45
N PRO A 430 11.93 -16.26 9.53
CA PRO A 430 10.47 -16.14 9.59
C PRO A 430 9.92 -15.24 8.47
N VAL A 431 8.68 -15.52 8.03
CA VAL A 431 7.99 -14.74 6.99
C VAL A 431 7.88 -13.24 7.31
N ARG A 432 7.86 -12.88 8.61
CA ARG A 432 7.78 -11.48 9.12
C ARG A 432 9.14 -10.76 9.12
N THR A 433 10.23 -11.44 8.77
CA THR A 433 11.57 -10.83 8.79
C THR A 433 11.62 -9.64 7.85
N LYS A 434 11.96 -8.46 8.40
CA LYS A 434 12.15 -7.23 7.61
C LYS A 434 13.46 -7.32 6.85
N LEU A 435 13.38 -6.96 5.58
CA LEU A 435 14.51 -7.00 4.67
C LEU A 435 15.31 -5.70 4.69
N SER A 436 16.60 -5.82 4.46
CA SER A 436 17.58 -4.73 4.39
C SER A 436 18.22 -4.64 3.01
N ASN A 437 18.82 -3.48 2.69
CA ASN A 437 19.55 -3.33 1.43
C ASN A 437 20.67 -4.35 1.30
N GLY A 438 20.71 -5.04 0.17
CA GLY A 438 21.75 -6.02 -0.15
C GLY A 438 21.44 -7.45 0.31
N ASP A 439 20.30 -7.69 0.96
CA ASP A 439 19.91 -9.05 1.35
C ASP A 439 19.65 -9.92 0.11
N GLU A 440 20.20 -11.13 0.13
CA GLU A 440 19.84 -12.21 -0.80
C GLU A 440 18.69 -13.01 -0.18
N VAL A 441 17.55 -13.09 -0.90
CA VAL A 441 16.33 -13.70 -0.37
C VAL A 441 15.90 -14.87 -1.25
N GLU A 442 15.90 -16.09 -0.67
CA GLU A 442 15.34 -17.30 -1.25
C GLU A 442 13.97 -17.57 -0.62
N VAL A 443 12.90 -17.61 -1.44
CA VAL A 443 11.55 -17.90 -0.96
C VAL A 443 11.31 -19.40 -0.97
N LEU A 444 10.82 -19.95 0.15
CA LEU A 444 10.41 -21.33 0.27
C LEU A 444 8.90 -21.41 0.00
N THR A 445 8.50 -22.34 -0.88
CA THR A 445 7.10 -22.51 -1.30
C THR A 445 6.60 -23.94 -1.08
N ALA A 446 5.30 -24.07 -0.79
CA ALA A 446 4.61 -25.37 -0.69
C ALA A 446 3.27 -25.33 -1.46
N ARG A 447 3.03 -26.34 -2.32
CA ARG A 447 1.89 -26.37 -3.28
C ARG A 447 0.50 -26.30 -2.66
N ASN A 448 0.32 -26.74 -1.41
CA ASN A 448 -0.98 -26.87 -0.75
C ASN A 448 -1.19 -25.83 0.36
N LYS A 449 -0.53 -24.69 0.29
CA LYS A 449 -0.63 -23.65 1.32
C LYS A 449 -1.26 -22.39 0.74
N THR A 450 -2.11 -21.78 1.56
CA THR A 450 -2.74 -20.47 1.33
C THR A 450 -2.17 -19.44 2.31
N PRO A 451 -2.16 -18.15 1.95
CA PRO A 451 -1.69 -17.09 2.84
C PRO A 451 -2.48 -17.02 4.14
N SER A 452 -1.79 -16.83 5.27
CA SER A 452 -2.45 -16.58 6.54
C SER A 452 -3.13 -15.19 6.55
N PRO A 453 -4.35 -15.06 7.11
CA PRO A 453 -5.02 -13.78 7.31
C PRO A 453 -4.17 -12.73 8.05
N GLU A 454 -3.31 -13.17 8.95
CA GLU A 454 -2.43 -12.32 9.75
C GLU A 454 -1.35 -11.62 8.93
N TRP A 455 -1.01 -12.17 7.75
CA TRP A 455 0.01 -11.56 6.88
C TRP A 455 -0.39 -10.15 6.44
N GLY A 456 -1.69 -9.88 6.30
CA GLY A 456 -2.20 -8.55 5.98
C GLY A 456 -1.82 -7.46 6.99
N GLN A 457 -1.46 -7.83 8.23
CA GLN A 457 -1.11 -6.88 9.29
C GLN A 457 0.35 -6.40 9.19
N PHE A 458 1.27 -7.24 8.71
CA PHE A 458 2.69 -6.92 8.73
C PHE A 458 3.31 -6.67 7.34
N VAL A 459 2.67 -7.09 6.25
CA VAL A 459 3.17 -6.80 4.90
C VAL A 459 3.12 -5.30 4.61
N ALA A 460 4.15 -4.80 3.94
CA ALA A 460 4.33 -3.40 3.64
C ALA A 460 3.81 -2.99 2.26
N THR A 461 3.77 -3.92 1.28
CA THR A 461 3.37 -3.62 -0.09
C THR A 461 1.86 -3.65 -0.29
N GLY A 462 1.33 -2.70 -1.07
CA GLY A 462 -0.08 -2.68 -1.45
C GLY A 462 -0.48 -3.91 -2.25
N ARG A 463 0.40 -4.40 -3.14
CA ARG A 463 0.19 -5.61 -3.94
C ARG A 463 0.01 -6.85 -3.07
N ALA A 464 0.90 -7.08 -2.10
CA ALA A 464 0.76 -8.22 -1.17
C ALA A 464 -0.54 -8.12 -0.37
N LYS A 465 -0.86 -6.94 0.19
CA LYS A 465 -2.11 -6.73 0.94
C LYS A 465 -3.34 -7.03 0.11
N ALA A 466 -3.44 -6.48 -1.11
CA ALA A 466 -4.57 -6.68 -2.00
C ALA A 466 -4.75 -8.17 -2.32
N ARG A 467 -3.67 -8.86 -2.70
CA ARG A 467 -3.71 -10.28 -3.05
C ARG A 467 -4.10 -11.16 -1.87
N ILE A 468 -3.50 -10.94 -0.70
CA ILE A 468 -3.82 -11.68 0.53
C ILE A 468 -5.29 -11.48 0.89
N ARG A 469 -5.79 -10.23 0.92
CA ARG A 469 -7.21 -9.95 1.22
C ARG A 469 -8.15 -10.62 0.22
N ARG A 470 -7.81 -10.62 -1.07
CA ARG A 470 -8.62 -11.32 -2.09
C ARG A 470 -8.68 -12.82 -1.85
N LEU A 471 -7.54 -13.47 -1.59
CA LEU A 471 -7.50 -14.91 -1.32
C LEU A 471 -8.31 -15.28 -0.07
N ILE A 472 -8.19 -14.49 1.00
CA ILE A 472 -8.98 -14.67 2.21
C ILE A 472 -10.49 -14.55 1.91
N ARG A 473 -10.89 -13.53 1.13
CA ARG A 473 -12.31 -13.39 0.72
C ARG A 473 -12.80 -14.58 -0.08
N LEU A 474 -11.99 -15.12 -0.99
CA LEU A 474 -12.36 -16.30 -1.79
C LEU A 474 -12.48 -17.52 -0.89
N GLU A 475 -11.55 -17.77 0.00
CA GLU A 475 -11.57 -18.89 0.95
C GLU A 475 -12.76 -18.79 1.91
N GLN A 476 -13.02 -17.60 2.46
CA GLN A 476 -14.21 -17.35 3.30
C GLN A 476 -15.50 -17.57 2.52
N ARG A 477 -15.57 -17.14 1.25
CA ARG A 477 -16.74 -17.36 0.41
C ARG A 477 -16.98 -18.85 0.19
N ASP A 478 -15.93 -19.65 -0.08
CA ASP A 478 -16.06 -21.10 -0.25
C ASP A 478 -16.54 -21.78 1.04
N GLN A 479 -16.07 -21.31 2.19
CA GLN A 479 -16.54 -21.76 3.50
C GLN A 479 -18.02 -21.41 3.72
N TYR A 480 -18.42 -20.16 3.41
CA TYR A 480 -19.82 -19.74 3.48
C TYR A 480 -20.71 -20.51 2.51
N ILE A 481 -20.24 -20.81 1.31
CA ILE A 481 -20.97 -21.66 0.35
C ILE A 481 -21.17 -23.07 0.93
N SER A 482 -20.13 -23.64 1.55
CA SER A 482 -20.21 -24.96 2.19
C SER A 482 -21.21 -24.97 3.35
N LEU A 483 -21.09 -24.00 4.26
CA LEU A 483 -21.99 -23.83 5.40
C LEU A 483 -23.44 -23.58 4.94
N GLY A 484 -23.63 -22.64 4.01
CA GLY A 484 -24.96 -22.32 3.49
C GLY A 484 -25.60 -23.46 2.71
N ARG A 485 -24.80 -24.33 2.09
CA ARG A 485 -25.32 -25.58 1.48
C ARG A 485 -25.86 -26.54 2.53
N GLU A 486 -25.22 -26.62 3.70
CA GLU A 486 -25.71 -27.41 4.83
C GLU A 486 -26.99 -26.81 5.41
N VAL A 487 -27.05 -25.50 5.61
CA VAL A 487 -28.27 -24.77 6.04
C VAL A 487 -29.39 -24.96 5.02
N ALA A 488 -29.13 -24.85 3.73
CA ALA A 488 -30.15 -25.09 2.70
C ALA A 488 -30.66 -26.54 2.69
N ARG A 489 -29.80 -27.48 2.97
CA ARG A 489 -30.16 -28.91 3.07
C ARG A 489 -31.02 -29.18 4.30
N ALA A 490 -30.68 -28.57 5.45
CA ALA A 490 -31.46 -28.65 6.68
C ALA A 490 -32.86 -28.01 6.48
N ALA A 491 -32.93 -26.82 5.91
CA ALA A 491 -34.17 -26.12 5.58
C ALA A 491 -35.07 -26.94 4.64
N ALA A 492 -34.51 -27.59 3.62
CA ALA A 492 -35.26 -28.44 2.70
C ALA A 492 -35.82 -29.67 3.43
N SER A 493 -35.04 -30.30 4.33
CA SER A 493 -35.47 -31.44 5.17
C SER A 493 -36.60 -31.05 6.10
N GLU A 494 -36.50 -29.90 6.78
CA GLU A 494 -37.54 -29.38 7.67
C GLU A 494 -38.81 -28.98 6.90
N ALA A 495 -38.67 -28.44 5.69
CA ALA A 495 -39.78 -28.18 4.78
C ALA A 495 -40.41 -29.47 4.23
N GLY A 496 -39.81 -30.63 4.42
CA GLY A 496 -40.30 -31.91 3.90
C GLY A 496 -40.09 -32.08 2.39
N VAL A 497 -39.08 -31.43 1.82
CA VAL A 497 -38.78 -31.40 0.38
C VAL A 497 -37.41 -32.04 0.13
N VAL A 498 -37.30 -32.83 -0.94
CA VAL A 498 -36.00 -33.39 -1.33
C VAL A 498 -35.08 -32.30 -1.81
N PHE A 499 -33.92 -32.14 -1.17
CA PHE A 499 -32.94 -31.13 -1.55
C PHE A 499 -32.48 -31.29 -3.01
N SER A 500 -32.72 -30.27 -3.81
CA SER A 500 -32.18 -30.17 -5.16
C SER A 500 -32.12 -28.71 -5.60
N GLU A 501 -31.23 -28.36 -6.54
CA GLU A 501 -31.09 -26.99 -7.04
C GLU A 501 -32.38 -26.46 -7.67
N LYS A 502 -33.22 -27.33 -8.24
CA LYS A 502 -34.52 -26.94 -8.80
C LYS A 502 -35.50 -26.45 -7.73
N VAL A 503 -35.42 -26.98 -6.52
CA VAL A 503 -36.27 -26.63 -5.38
C VAL A 503 -35.88 -25.26 -4.82
N LEU A 504 -34.65 -24.86 -4.98
CA LEU A 504 -34.12 -23.56 -4.51
C LEU A 504 -34.38 -22.39 -5.50
N ARG A 505 -34.82 -22.66 -6.73
CA ARG A 505 -35.13 -21.60 -7.72
C ARG A 505 -36.08 -20.50 -7.23
N PRO A 506 -37.18 -20.82 -6.50
CA PRO A 506 -38.05 -19.77 -5.96
C PRO A 506 -37.35 -18.84 -4.96
N ALA A 507 -36.38 -19.36 -4.21
CA ALA A 507 -35.57 -18.57 -3.29
C ALA A 507 -34.63 -17.62 -4.05
N LEU A 508 -33.99 -18.09 -5.14
CA LEU A 508 -33.14 -17.24 -5.99
C LEU A 508 -33.94 -16.04 -6.52
N VAL A 509 -35.14 -16.28 -7.08
CA VAL A 509 -35.99 -15.20 -7.60
C VAL A 509 -36.39 -14.22 -6.49
N LYS A 510 -36.77 -14.72 -5.31
CA LYS A 510 -37.25 -13.89 -4.20
C LYS A 510 -36.13 -13.04 -3.59
N PHE A 511 -34.90 -13.57 -3.55
CA PHE A 511 -33.74 -12.87 -3.03
C PHE A 511 -32.95 -12.10 -4.11
N SER A 512 -33.44 -12.08 -5.37
CA SER A 512 -32.80 -11.41 -6.51
C SER A 512 -31.36 -11.85 -6.75
N LEU A 513 -31.12 -13.17 -6.66
CA LEU A 513 -29.82 -13.81 -6.83
C LEU A 513 -29.79 -14.60 -8.16
N ASP A 514 -28.67 -14.55 -8.88
CA ASP A 514 -28.54 -15.20 -10.19
C ASP A 514 -28.06 -16.66 -10.07
N LYS A 515 -27.21 -16.97 -9.07
CA LYS A 515 -26.57 -18.28 -8.94
C LYS A 515 -26.91 -18.93 -7.58
N HIS A 516 -26.95 -20.27 -7.58
CA HIS A 516 -27.14 -21.04 -6.34
C HIS A 516 -26.01 -20.87 -5.35
N GLU A 517 -24.77 -20.67 -5.84
CA GLU A 517 -23.61 -20.39 -5.01
C GLU A 517 -23.75 -19.07 -4.24
N ASP A 518 -24.34 -18.04 -4.84
CA ASP A 518 -24.61 -16.76 -4.18
C ASP A 518 -25.66 -16.92 -3.07
N LEU A 519 -26.66 -17.78 -3.28
CA LEU A 519 -27.64 -18.12 -2.26
C LEU A 519 -27.00 -18.88 -1.09
N TYR A 520 -26.12 -19.86 -1.38
CA TYR A 520 -25.41 -20.58 -0.34
C TYR A 520 -24.45 -19.64 0.43
N ALA A 521 -23.72 -18.79 -0.27
CA ALA A 521 -22.85 -17.79 0.38
C ALA A 521 -23.67 -16.90 1.33
N ALA A 522 -24.78 -16.35 0.85
CA ALA A 522 -25.64 -15.45 1.63
C ALA A 522 -26.32 -16.15 2.84
N LEU A 523 -26.68 -17.43 2.70
CA LEU A 523 -27.15 -18.26 3.84
C LEU A 523 -26.04 -18.53 4.84
N GLY A 524 -24.82 -18.84 4.37
CA GLY A 524 -23.66 -19.08 5.21
C GLY A 524 -23.16 -17.83 5.93
N GLU A 525 -23.28 -16.66 5.30
CA GLU A 525 -23.00 -15.35 5.90
C GLU A 525 -24.09 -14.91 6.91
N GLY A 526 -25.26 -15.58 6.90
CA GLY A 526 -26.39 -15.21 7.75
C GLY A 526 -27.19 -14.00 7.22
N LEU A 527 -27.00 -13.57 5.97
CA LEU A 527 -27.80 -12.52 5.33
C LEU A 527 -29.26 -12.94 5.17
N TYR A 528 -29.50 -14.24 4.95
CA TYR A 528 -30.81 -14.86 4.94
C TYR A 528 -30.86 -16.00 5.96
N THR A 529 -31.97 -16.08 6.69
CA THR A 529 -32.14 -17.10 7.73
C THR A 529 -32.72 -18.39 7.18
N GLU A 530 -32.44 -19.52 7.88
CA GLU A 530 -33.03 -20.80 7.59
C GLU A 530 -34.57 -20.74 7.60
N ALA A 531 -35.16 -20.00 8.56
CA ALA A 531 -36.60 -19.80 8.67
C ALA A 531 -37.25 -19.10 7.48
N GLU A 532 -36.51 -18.13 6.89
CA GLU A 532 -36.96 -17.45 5.65
C GLU A 532 -36.93 -18.39 4.47
N LEU A 533 -35.91 -19.24 4.37
CA LEU A 533 -35.84 -20.25 3.31
C LEU A 533 -36.94 -21.31 3.46
N ILE A 534 -37.22 -21.79 4.65
CA ILE A 534 -38.33 -22.73 4.92
C ILE A 534 -39.68 -22.15 4.52
N LYS A 535 -39.93 -20.86 4.82
CA LYS A 535 -41.17 -20.17 4.40
C LYS A 535 -41.33 -20.10 2.89
N ILE A 536 -40.23 -20.05 2.15
CA ILE A 536 -40.26 -20.03 0.67
C ILE A 536 -40.49 -21.44 0.11
N LEU A 537 -39.86 -22.44 0.71
CA LEU A 537 -39.94 -23.83 0.28
C LEU A 537 -41.29 -24.49 0.63
N SER A 538 -41.94 -24.06 1.74
CA SER A 538 -43.22 -24.59 2.19
C SER A 538 -44.22 -23.50 2.58
N PRO A 539 -44.82 -22.80 1.61
CA PRO A 539 -45.75 -21.70 1.91
C PRO A 539 -47.03 -22.13 2.63
N GLN A 540 -47.31 -23.42 2.77
CA GLN A 540 -48.54 -23.94 3.39
C GLN A 540 -48.38 -24.36 4.88
N LYS A 541 -47.17 -24.36 5.48
CA LYS A 541 -46.94 -24.78 6.87
C LYS A 541 -46.69 -23.65 7.88
N SER A 542 -46.98 -22.40 7.56
CA SER A 542 -46.72 -21.26 8.46
C SER A 542 -47.83 -20.95 9.46
N ALA A 543 -48.58 -21.98 9.99
CA ALA A 543 -49.54 -21.79 11.04
C ALA A 543 -49.56 -23.00 11.98
N SER A 544 -48.69 -23.09 12.95
CA SER A 544 -48.84 -23.65 14.28
C SER A 544 -47.47 -23.78 15.01
N LYS A 545 -47.21 -22.89 15.86
CA LYS A 545 -46.98 -22.90 17.32
C LYS A 545 -46.30 -24.12 17.99
N PRO A 546 -45.92 -23.94 19.25
CA PRO A 546 -45.08 -23.01 19.98
C PRO A 546 -44.00 -23.74 20.81
N ASP A 547 -43.17 -22.94 21.47
CA ASP A 547 -42.35 -23.28 22.64
C ASP A 547 -42.60 -24.61 23.30
N SER A 548 -41.66 -25.53 23.16
CA SER A 548 -41.47 -26.62 24.11
C SER A 548 -40.16 -26.37 24.85
N GLU A 549 -40.30 -26.00 26.12
CA GLU A 549 -39.26 -26.03 27.14
C GLU A 549 -38.50 -27.35 27.06
N ILE A 550 -37.20 -27.27 26.77
CA ILE A 550 -36.32 -28.42 26.87
C ILE A 550 -35.84 -28.48 28.31
N ASP A 551 -36.36 -29.46 28.99
CA ASP A 551 -36.04 -29.84 30.37
C ASP A 551 -34.59 -30.36 30.43
N PHE A 552 -33.68 -29.57 30.99
CA PHE A 552 -32.31 -29.95 31.23
C PHE A 552 -32.17 -30.78 32.51
N ALA A 553 -32.28 -32.08 32.40
CA ALA A 553 -31.89 -32.97 33.49
C ALA A 553 -30.38 -33.25 33.42
N PRO A 554 -29.62 -32.95 34.48
CA PRO A 554 -28.15 -33.14 34.43
C PRO A 554 -27.81 -34.63 34.62
N ARG A 555 -27.37 -35.29 33.55
CA ARG A 555 -26.66 -36.56 33.67
C ARG A 555 -25.22 -36.29 34.15
N ARG A 556 -25.04 -36.41 35.46
CA ARG A 556 -23.73 -36.50 36.13
C ARG A 556 -22.97 -37.72 35.63
N ARG A 557 -22.07 -37.56 34.69
CA ARG A 557 -20.92 -38.43 34.49
C ARG A 557 -19.76 -37.94 35.31
N GLN A 558 -19.41 -38.68 36.37
CA GLN A 558 -18.17 -38.52 37.09
C GLN A 558 -17.01 -38.80 36.12
N ALA A 559 -16.29 -37.79 35.73
CA ALA A 559 -15.01 -37.96 35.10
C ALA A 559 -13.95 -38.03 36.22
N SER A 560 -13.38 -39.19 36.38
CA SER A 560 -12.18 -39.40 37.17
C SER A 560 -11.02 -38.66 36.54
N HIS A 561 -10.45 -37.71 37.28
CA HIS A 561 -9.17 -37.11 36.95
C HIS A 561 -8.06 -38.14 37.07
N GLN A 562 -7.79 -38.89 36.02
CA GLN A 562 -6.48 -39.50 35.84
C GLN A 562 -5.67 -38.58 34.93
N HIS A 563 -4.55 -38.09 35.44
CA HIS A 563 -3.51 -37.48 34.64
C HIS A 563 -3.01 -38.52 33.60
N ALA A 564 -3.66 -38.56 32.44
CA ALA A 564 -3.10 -39.24 31.31
C ALA A 564 -1.92 -38.41 30.83
N GLN A 565 -0.73 -38.97 30.91
CA GLN A 565 0.43 -38.47 30.15
C GLN A 565 0.02 -38.57 28.68
N SER A 566 -0.27 -37.44 28.07
CA SER A 566 -0.55 -37.32 26.64
C SER A 566 0.69 -37.80 25.88
N LYS A 567 0.52 -38.86 25.07
CA LYS A 567 1.54 -39.25 24.10
C LYS A 567 1.65 -38.08 23.11
N PRO A 568 2.87 -37.60 22.89
CA PRO A 568 3.06 -36.50 21.93
C PRO A 568 2.59 -36.96 20.54
N LEU A 569 1.91 -36.05 19.83
CA LEU A 569 1.54 -36.25 18.43
C LEU A 569 2.79 -36.53 17.60
N PRO A 570 2.78 -37.47 16.66
CA PRO A 570 3.91 -37.78 15.83
C PRO A 570 4.22 -36.58 14.92
N LEU A 571 5.44 -36.07 15.03
CA LEU A 571 5.98 -35.00 14.22
C LEU A 571 7.16 -35.52 13.41
N LYS A 572 7.21 -35.20 12.12
CA LYS A 572 8.36 -35.48 11.25
C LYS A 572 9.48 -34.49 11.56
N GLY A 573 10.73 -34.91 11.42
CA GLY A 573 11.91 -34.04 11.63
C GLY A 573 12.48 -34.07 13.05
N LEU A 574 11.94 -34.86 13.98
CA LEU A 574 12.44 -34.97 15.36
C LEU A 574 13.26 -36.26 15.57
N ILE A 575 14.29 -36.16 16.41
CA ILE A 575 15.06 -37.33 16.86
C ILE A 575 14.21 -38.10 17.91
N PRO A 576 14.08 -39.44 17.80
CA PRO A 576 13.34 -40.25 18.77
C PRO A 576 13.82 -40.02 20.21
N GLY A 577 12.91 -39.70 21.11
CA GLY A 577 13.19 -39.45 22.54
C GLY A 577 13.31 -38.00 22.94
N MET A 578 13.23 -37.02 22.03
CA MET A 578 13.13 -35.62 22.40
C MET A 578 11.77 -35.27 23.00
N ALA A 579 11.76 -34.51 24.10
CA ALA A 579 10.53 -33.97 24.67
C ALA A 579 9.98 -32.86 23.75
N VAL A 580 8.70 -32.95 23.40
CA VAL A 580 8.01 -31.97 22.56
C VAL A 580 6.99 -31.21 23.37
N HIS A 581 6.98 -29.89 23.21
CA HIS A 581 6.00 -29.01 23.82
C HIS A 581 5.37 -28.11 22.75
N TYR A 582 4.05 -27.92 22.80
CA TYR A 582 3.38 -26.95 21.94
C TYR A 582 3.39 -25.57 22.57
N ALA A 583 3.74 -24.56 21.78
CA ALA A 583 3.83 -23.19 22.24
C ALA A 583 2.47 -22.64 22.67
N ARG A 584 2.41 -22.07 23.87
CA ARG A 584 1.18 -21.46 24.40
C ARG A 584 0.87 -20.10 23.80
N CYS A 585 1.85 -19.45 23.15
CA CYS A 585 1.68 -18.14 22.52
C CYS A 585 0.88 -18.21 21.22
N CYS A 586 1.00 -19.28 20.42
CA CYS A 586 0.36 -19.41 19.11
C CYS A 586 -0.55 -20.64 18.96
N HIS A 587 -0.61 -21.54 19.94
CA HIS A 587 -1.48 -22.71 19.94
C HIS A 587 -1.50 -23.46 18.60
N PRO A 588 -0.37 -24.11 18.18
CA PRO A 588 -0.27 -24.75 16.86
C PRO A 588 -1.24 -25.91 16.75
N LEU A 589 -1.94 -26.01 15.61
CA LEU A 589 -2.92 -27.03 15.30
C LEU A 589 -2.48 -27.86 14.08
N PRO A 590 -2.88 -29.12 13.95
CA PRO A 590 -2.66 -29.90 12.73
C PRO A 590 -3.23 -29.15 11.52
N GLY A 591 -2.37 -28.90 10.54
CA GLY A 591 -2.67 -28.05 9.38
C GLY A 591 -2.01 -26.68 9.42
N ASP A 592 -1.55 -26.18 10.59
CA ASP A 592 -0.67 -25.03 10.67
C ASP A 592 0.73 -25.39 10.14
N GLN A 593 1.42 -24.40 9.61
CA GLN A 593 2.86 -24.51 9.38
C GLN A 593 3.59 -24.33 10.69
N ILE A 594 4.47 -25.25 10.99
CA ILE A 594 5.13 -25.30 12.29
C ILE A 594 6.65 -25.29 12.15
N VAL A 595 7.29 -24.78 13.18
CA VAL A 595 8.74 -24.79 13.34
C VAL A 595 9.08 -25.17 14.79
N GLY A 596 10.09 -26.00 14.97
CA GLY A 596 10.58 -26.39 16.29
C GLY A 596 11.70 -25.46 16.76
N ILE A 597 11.64 -25.02 18.02
CA ILE A 597 12.73 -24.28 18.69
C ILE A 597 13.30 -25.14 19.79
N VAL A 598 14.60 -25.45 19.71
CA VAL A 598 15.31 -26.17 20.76
C VAL A 598 15.46 -25.27 21.98
N THR A 599 14.85 -25.68 23.09
CA THR A 599 14.91 -24.96 24.37
C THR A 599 15.74 -25.74 25.37
N THR A 600 16.84 -25.17 25.86
CA THR A 600 17.76 -25.84 26.79
C THR A 600 17.01 -26.33 28.02
N GLY A 601 17.09 -27.63 28.30
CA GLY A 601 16.46 -28.29 29.43
C GLY A 601 14.96 -28.59 29.31
N LYS A 602 14.30 -28.16 28.19
CA LYS A 602 12.86 -28.42 27.96
C LYS A 602 12.55 -29.21 26.68
N GLY A 603 13.56 -29.47 25.84
CA GLY A 603 13.35 -30.17 24.55
C GLY A 603 12.99 -29.21 23.44
N VAL A 604 12.09 -29.61 22.53
CA VAL A 604 11.65 -28.81 21.37
C VAL A 604 10.29 -28.19 21.67
N THR A 605 10.20 -26.86 21.50
CA THR A 605 8.93 -26.15 21.55
C THR A 605 8.48 -25.87 20.12
N VAL A 606 7.30 -26.36 19.75
CA VAL A 606 6.70 -26.21 18.43
C VAL A 606 5.87 -24.93 18.38
N HIS A 607 6.19 -24.05 17.42
CA HIS A 607 5.47 -22.81 17.15
C HIS A 607 4.85 -22.83 15.75
N VAL A 608 3.84 -22.02 15.54
CA VAL A 608 3.40 -21.69 14.17
C VAL A 608 4.49 -20.84 13.53
N SER A 609 4.77 -21.05 12.24
CA SER A 609 5.91 -20.44 11.53
C SER A 609 5.87 -18.90 11.47
N ASP A 610 4.71 -18.30 11.65
CA ASP A 610 4.47 -16.84 11.65
C ASP A 610 4.33 -16.23 13.06
N CYS A 611 4.54 -17.02 14.11
CA CYS A 611 4.44 -16.55 15.50
C CYS A 611 5.44 -15.44 15.82
N ALA A 612 4.96 -14.31 16.35
CA ALA A 612 5.80 -13.17 16.70
C ALA A 612 6.87 -13.48 17.76
N THR A 613 6.65 -14.47 18.62
CA THR A 613 7.65 -14.92 19.62
C THR A 613 8.93 -15.43 18.96
N LEU A 614 8.85 -15.90 17.71
CA LEU A 614 10.01 -16.38 16.94
C LEU A 614 11.03 -15.28 16.63
N GLU A 615 10.60 -14.01 16.63
CA GLU A 615 11.52 -12.87 16.42
C GLU A 615 12.66 -12.83 17.45
N ALA A 616 12.37 -13.25 18.68
CA ALA A 616 13.39 -13.34 19.74
C ALA A 616 14.47 -14.39 19.46
N PHE A 617 14.23 -15.35 18.57
CA PHE A 617 15.15 -16.43 18.21
C PHE A 617 15.82 -16.21 16.84
N SER A 618 15.57 -15.10 16.17
CA SER A 618 16.12 -14.77 14.84
C SER A 618 17.66 -14.74 14.81
N HIS A 619 18.29 -14.43 15.95
CA HIS A 619 19.75 -14.38 16.09
C HIS A 619 20.39 -15.72 16.49
N THR A 620 19.62 -16.79 16.66
CA THR A 620 20.09 -18.13 17.10
C THR A 620 19.63 -19.23 16.13
N PRO A 621 20.14 -19.24 14.88
CA PRO A 621 19.68 -20.17 13.84
C PRO A 621 19.93 -21.66 14.20
N GLU A 622 20.92 -21.95 15.04
CA GLU A 622 21.25 -23.30 15.51
C GLU A 622 20.15 -23.92 16.41
N ARG A 623 19.21 -23.12 16.87
CA ARG A 623 18.07 -23.58 17.69
C ARG A 623 16.82 -23.94 16.91
N TRP A 624 16.83 -23.69 15.61
CA TRP A 624 15.68 -23.92 14.73
C TRP A 624 15.70 -25.33 14.19
N LEU A 625 14.55 -26.01 14.23
CA LEU A 625 14.32 -27.34 13.66
C LEU A 625 13.17 -27.25 12.68
N ASP A 626 13.37 -27.85 11.52
CA ASP A 626 12.31 -28.04 10.53
C ASP A 626 11.47 -29.26 10.97
N VAL A 627 10.21 -28.99 11.30
CA VAL A 627 9.25 -30.01 11.78
C VAL A 627 7.94 -29.90 11.00
N ASP A 628 7.29 -31.04 10.76
CA ASP A 628 6.01 -31.09 10.06
C ASP A 628 5.05 -32.08 10.76
N TRP A 629 3.75 -31.91 10.52
CA TRP A 629 2.73 -32.80 11.07
C TRP A 629 2.72 -34.15 10.35
N GLU A 630 2.52 -35.24 11.08
CA GLU A 630 2.18 -36.54 10.48
C GLU A 630 0.67 -36.63 10.19
N GLU A 631 0.27 -37.25 9.06
CA GLU A 631 -1.08 -37.23 8.52
C GLU A 631 -2.17 -37.97 9.40
N GLN A 632 -1.80 -38.59 10.48
CA GLN A 632 -2.74 -39.32 11.34
C GLN A 632 -2.62 -38.91 12.82
N SER A 633 -3.30 -37.82 13.21
CA SER A 633 -3.44 -37.45 14.62
C SER A 633 -4.90 -37.57 15.07
N VAL A 634 -5.14 -38.32 16.15
CA VAL A 634 -6.47 -38.58 16.73
C VAL A 634 -6.74 -37.71 17.97
N GLU A 635 -5.79 -36.88 18.41
CA GLU A 635 -5.96 -36.08 19.62
C GLU A 635 -6.46 -34.68 19.29
N ARG A 636 -7.47 -34.21 20.03
CA ARG A 636 -7.97 -32.82 19.95
C ARG A 636 -6.99 -31.88 20.60
N LEU A 637 -6.66 -30.80 19.90
CA LEU A 637 -5.82 -29.72 20.38
C LEU A 637 -6.65 -28.49 20.69
N VAL A 638 -6.06 -27.56 21.45
CA VAL A 638 -6.74 -26.32 21.85
C VAL A 638 -6.40 -25.20 20.90
N GLY A 639 -7.39 -24.70 20.19
CA GLY A 639 -7.31 -23.44 19.45
C GLY A 639 -7.85 -22.28 20.29
N ARG A 640 -7.24 -21.11 20.20
CA ARG A 640 -7.65 -19.91 20.96
C ARG A 640 -8.22 -18.87 20.04
N VAL A 641 -9.39 -18.33 20.40
CA VAL A 641 -10.04 -17.24 19.67
C VAL A 641 -10.32 -16.05 20.60
N ARG A 642 -10.22 -14.86 20.06
CA ARG A 642 -10.65 -13.60 20.71
C ARG A 642 -11.95 -13.17 20.06
N ILE A 643 -12.97 -12.90 20.87
CA ILE A 643 -14.32 -12.59 20.42
C ILE A 643 -14.76 -11.29 21.08
N THR A 644 -15.18 -10.30 20.29
CA THR A 644 -15.90 -9.11 20.79
C THR A 644 -17.38 -9.30 20.51
N LEU A 645 -18.20 -9.26 21.54
CA LEU A 645 -19.65 -9.44 21.42
C LEU A 645 -20.42 -8.34 22.15
N GLN A 646 -21.66 -8.12 21.72
CA GLN A 646 -22.56 -7.15 22.35
C GLN A 646 -22.97 -7.64 23.76
N ASN A 647 -23.01 -6.70 24.71
CA ASN A 647 -23.44 -6.98 26.08
C ASN A 647 -24.98 -7.04 26.18
N THR A 648 -25.57 -8.09 25.59
CA THR A 648 -27.02 -8.32 25.64
C THR A 648 -27.33 -9.68 26.27
N PRO A 649 -28.47 -9.83 26.93
CA PRO A 649 -28.91 -11.13 27.49
C PRO A 649 -28.92 -12.20 26.42
N GLY A 650 -28.24 -13.34 26.67
CA GLY A 650 -28.16 -14.46 25.73
C GLY A 650 -26.93 -14.51 24.82
N SER A 651 -26.13 -13.44 24.74
CA SER A 651 -24.95 -13.39 23.85
C SER A 651 -23.95 -14.51 24.10
N LEU A 652 -23.63 -14.84 25.35
CA LEU A 652 -22.79 -15.96 25.73
C LEU A 652 -23.41 -17.33 25.32
N GLY A 653 -24.73 -17.40 25.42
CA GLY A 653 -25.47 -18.62 25.00
C GLY A 653 -25.36 -18.83 23.48
N ALA A 654 -25.45 -17.77 22.68
CA ALA A 654 -25.26 -17.81 21.22
C ALA A 654 -23.86 -18.33 20.85
N VAL A 655 -22.83 -17.79 21.49
CA VAL A 655 -21.42 -18.22 21.28
C VAL A 655 -21.25 -19.70 21.62
N SER A 656 -21.73 -20.14 22.80
CA SER A 656 -21.59 -21.54 23.22
C SER A 656 -22.37 -22.51 22.32
N ASN A 657 -23.55 -22.13 21.86
CA ASN A 657 -24.37 -22.94 20.95
C ASN A 657 -23.70 -23.02 19.55
N ALA A 658 -23.14 -21.91 19.02
CA ALA A 658 -22.45 -21.92 17.74
C ALA A 658 -21.23 -22.86 17.76
N ILE A 659 -20.41 -22.80 18.82
CA ILE A 659 -19.26 -23.67 18.99
C ILE A 659 -19.71 -25.13 19.10
N GLY A 660 -20.74 -25.43 19.93
CA GLY A 660 -21.24 -26.77 20.14
C GLY A 660 -21.86 -27.42 18.89
N ARG A 661 -22.57 -26.64 18.06
CA ARG A 661 -23.12 -27.07 16.76
C ARG A 661 -22.06 -27.56 15.80
N GLN A 662 -20.87 -26.94 15.84
CA GLN A 662 -19.73 -27.33 15.00
C GLN A 662 -18.87 -28.42 15.62
N GLY A 663 -19.29 -29.02 16.77
CA GLY A 663 -18.56 -30.10 17.42
C GLY A 663 -17.35 -29.66 18.26
N GLY A 664 -17.12 -28.35 18.42
CA GLY A 664 -16.10 -27.80 19.31
C GLY A 664 -16.52 -27.92 20.78
N ASN A 665 -15.53 -28.05 21.68
CA ASN A 665 -15.73 -28.02 23.12
C ASN A 665 -14.97 -26.86 23.75
N ILE A 666 -15.64 -26.04 24.56
CA ILE A 666 -15.00 -24.92 25.24
C ILE A 666 -14.23 -25.48 26.45
N SER A 667 -12.88 -25.39 26.41
CA SER A 667 -12.03 -25.84 27.53
C SER A 667 -11.78 -24.72 28.54
N ASN A 668 -11.77 -23.44 28.08
CA ASN A 668 -11.57 -22.29 28.94
C ASN A 668 -12.21 -21.04 28.33
N LEU A 669 -12.67 -20.11 29.18
CA LEU A 669 -13.26 -18.85 28.78
C LEU A 669 -12.84 -17.75 29.76
N ARG A 670 -12.26 -16.67 29.24
CA ARG A 670 -11.81 -15.52 30.04
C ARG A 670 -12.33 -14.22 29.44
N PHE A 671 -12.76 -13.31 30.29
CA PHE A 671 -13.05 -11.94 29.88
C PHE A 671 -11.74 -11.14 29.88
N SER A 672 -11.36 -10.56 28.73
CA SER A 672 -10.22 -9.64 28.63
C SER A 672 -10.63 -8.20 28.87
N SER A 673 -11.83 -7.80 28.46
CA SER A 673 -12.40 -6.47 28.72
C SER A 673 -13.92 -6.55 28.92
N ARG A 674 -14.46 -5.63 29.74
CA ARG A 674 -15.90 -5.44 29.94
C ARG A 674 -16.22 -3.96 29.85
N ALA A 675 -16.96 -3.59 28.81
CA ALA A 675 -17.58 -2.26 28.68
C ALA A 675 -19.11 -2.39 28.86
N GLU A 676 -19.79 -1.24 28.95
CA GLU A 676 -21.26 -1.24 29.09
C GLU A 676 -21.94 -1.87 27.87
N ASP A 677 -21.43 -1.63 26.66
CA ASP A 677 -22.02 -2.07 25.40
C ASP A 677 -21.42 -3.37 24.85
N PHE A 678 -20.15 -3.72 25.20
CA PHE A 678 -19.41 -4.83 24.62
C PHE A 678 -18.58 -5.60 25.64
N PHE A 679 -18.46 -6.94 25.41
CA PHE A 679 -17.50 -7.81 26.08
C PHE A 679 -16.41 -8.26 25.11
N GLU A 680 -15.19 -8.35 25.57
CA GLU A 680 -14.13 -9.03 24.88
C GLU A 680 -13.78 -10.32 25.63
N LEU A 681 -13.87 -11.45 24.93
CA LEU A 681 -13.64 -12.79 25.46
C LEU A 681 -12.44 -13.44 24.77
N ILE A 682 -11.66 -14.17 25.53
CA ILE A 682 -10.72 -15.16 25.04
C ILE A 682 -11.30 -16.53 25.34
N VAL A 683 -11.51 -17.31 24.29
CA VAL A 683 -12.11 -18.65 24.37
C VAL A 683 -11.12 -19.69 23.84
N ASP A 684 -10.84 -20.70 24.68
CA ASP A 684 -10.03 -21.85 24.31
C ASP A 684 -10.97 -22.98 23.89
N ILE A 685 -10.85 -23.44 22.64
CA ILE A 685 -11.76 -24.41 22.03
C ILE A 685 -10.97 -25.67 21.64
N GLU A 686 -11.43 -26.83 22.06
CA GLU A 686 -10.87 -28.11 21.62
C GLU A 686 -11.34 -28.41 20.20
N VAL A 687 -10.40 -28.59 19.30
CA VAL A 687 -10.62 -28.79 17.86
C VAL A 687 -9.76 -29.95 17.34
N ASP A 688 -10.19 -30.58 16.25
CA ASP A 688 -9.47 -31.71 15.65
C ASP A 688 -8.26 -31.21 14.78
N ASN A 689 -8.42 -30.05 14.12
CA ASN A 689 -7.40 -29.44 13.22
C ASN A 689 -7.74 -27.97 12.96
N LEU A 690 -6.88 -27.31 12.16
CA LEU A 690 -7.05 -25.93 11.74
C LEU A 690 -8.38 -25.70 11.01
N SER A 691 -8.74 -26.58 10.07
CA SER A 691 -9.99 -26.46 9.31
C SER A 691 -11.23 -26.51 10.22
N HIS A 692 -11.19 -27.34 11.28
CA HIS A 692 -12.27 -27.39 12.27
C HIS A 692 -12.39 -26.06 13.04
N LEU A 693 -11.26 -25.47 13.47
CA LEU A 693 -11.26 -24.14 14.11
C LEU A 693 -11.81 -23.05 13.19
N VAL A 694 -11.42 -23.09 11.93
CA VAL A 694 -11.88 -22.11 10.92
C VAL A 694 -13.39 -22.21 10.70
N ASN A 695 -13.96 -23.43 10.66
CA ASN A 695 -15.41 -23.63 10.56
C ASN A 695 -16.16 -23.06 11.78
N ILE A 696 -15.60 -23.24 12.99
CA ILE A 696 -16.14 -22.65 14.21
C ILE A 696 -16.09 -21.11 14.14
N ILE A 697 -14.98 -20.53 13.70
CA ILE A 697 -14.84 -19.07 13.52
C ILE A 697 -15.88 -18.56 12.50
N ALA A 698 -16.08 -19.26 11.39
CA ALA A 698 -17.09 -18.90 10.40
C ALA A 698 -18.52 -18.94 10.97
N ALA A 699 -18.86 -19.99 11.72
CA ALA A 699 -20.16 -20.09 12.39
C ALA A 699 -20.38 -18.99 13.44
N LEU A 700 -19.34 -18.63 14.20
CA LEU A 700 -19.40 -17.54 15.17
C LEU A 700 -19.57 -16.18 14.49
N ARG A 701 -18.94 -15.93 13.34
CA ARG A 701 -19.13 -14.68 12.55
C ARG A 701 -20.56 -14.49 12.05
N ALA A 702 -21.29 -15.60 11.83
CA ALA A 702 -22.69 -15.56 11.41
C ALA A 702 -23.66 -15.16 12.54
N GLU A 703 -23.22 -15.17 13.80
CA GLU A 703 -24.06 -14.76 14.95
C GLU A 703 -24.11 -13.24 15.05
N SER A 704 -25.30 -12.66 15.01
CA SER A 704 -25.53 -11.21 15.02
C SER A 704 -25.05 -10.46 16.27
N VAL A 705 -24.80 -11.19 17.36
CA VAL A 705 -24.28 -10.64 18.63
C VAL A 705 -22.76 -10.51 18.64
N ILE A 706 -22.06 -11.04 17.65
CA ILE A 706 -20.58 -11.00 17.53
C ILE A 706 -20.19 -9.85 16.61
N THR A 707 -19.36 -8.94 17.12
CA THR A 707 -18.84 -7.80 16.36
C THR A 707 -17.53 -8.14 15.65
N THR A 708 -16.61 -8.78 16.37
CA THR A 708 -15.34 -9.26 15.79
C THR A 708 -14.94 -10.59 16.37
N ILE A 709 -14.28 -11.42 15.57
CA ILE A 709 -13.66 -12.67 16.00
C ILE A 709 -12.36 -12.89 15.27
N GLU A 710 -11.31 -13.21 16.02
CA GLU A 710 -9.96 -13.46 15.51
C GLU A 710 -9.35 -14.65 16.24
N ARG A 711 -8.48 -15.41 15.55
CA ARG A 711 -7.58 -16.36 16.23
C ARG A 711 -6.64 -15.54 17.09
N SER A 712 -6.53 -15.85 18.38
CA SER A 712 -5.72 -15.08 19.33
C SER A 712 -4.36 -15.72 19.53
N GLU A 713 -3.31 -14.93 19.36
CA GLU A 713 -1.97 -15.23 19.86
C GLU A 713 -1.77 -14.47 21.19
N GLU A 714 -1.29 -15.15 22.23
CA GLU A 714 -0.91 -14.47 23.47
C GLU A 714 0.49 -13.87 23.30
N HIS A 715 0.54 -12.63 22.88
CA HIS A 715 1.75 -11.80 23.06
C HIS A 715 1.72 -11.22 24.47
N THR A 716 1.96 -12.04 25.48
CA THR A 716 2.15 -11.53 26.83
C THR A 716 3.46 -10.76 26.88
N SER A 717 3.33 -9.45 27.08
CA SER A 717 4.37 -8.57 27.63
C SER A 717 4.75 -8.98 29.08
N GLU A 718 4.95 -10.27 29.36
CA GLU A 718 5.42 -10.78 30.64
C GLU A 718 6.94 -10.57 30.86
N LEU A 719 7.59 -9.69 30.10
CA LEU A 719 8.98 -9.29 30.34
C LEU A 719 9.14 -8.05 31.23
N GLN A 720 8.06 -7.60 31.88
CA GLN A 720 8.14 -6.51 32.87
C GLN A 720 7.48 -6.91 34.21
N SER A 721 7.94 -8.01 34.79
CA SER A 721 7.76 -8.21 36.23
C SER A 721 8.83 -7.38 36.97
N PRO A 722 8.44 -6.56 37.97
CA PRO A 722 9.37 -5.73 38.75
C PRO A 722 10.51 -6.51 39.41
N CYS A 723 10.39 -7.82 39.56
CA CYS A 723 11.43 -8.69 40.11
C CYS A 723 12.66 -8.86 39.21
N ASN A 724 12.55 -8.66 37.87
CA ASN A 724 13.72 -8.79 37.00
C ASN A 724 14.61 -7.54 36.95
N LEU A 725 14.10 -6.38 37.35
CA LEU A 725 14.91 -5.15 37.48
C LEU A 725 15.79 -5.15 38.73
N VAL A 726 15.37 -5.82 39.79
CA VAL A 726 16.16 -5.90 41.06
C VAL A 726 17.33 -6.86 40.90
N CYS A 727 17.20 -7.95 40.15
CA CYS A 727 18.33 -8.87 39.91
C CYS A 727 19.40 -8.31 38.96
N ARG A 728 19.05 -7.39 38.06
CA ARG A 728 20.04 -6.75 37.17
C ARG A 728 20.86 -5.66 37.87
N LEU A 729 20.28 -4.95 38.84
CA LEU A 729 20.95 -3.94 39.66
C LEU A 729 21.86 -4.52 40.76
N LEU A 730 21.73 -5.82 41.04
CA LEU A 730 22.61 -6.52 42.02
C LEU A 730 23.77 -7.24 41.36
N LEU A 731 23.87 -7.31 40.03
CA LEU A 731 24.99 -7.92 39.30
C LEU A 731 25.95 -6.87 38.70
N GLU A 732 25.65 -5.57 38.86
CA GLU A 732 26.51 -4.45 38.45
C GLU A 732 27.12 -3.67 39.67
N LYS A 733 27.25 -4.34 40.82
CA LYS A 733 28.05 -3.84 41.94
C LYS A 733 29.17 -4.78 42.28
#